data_db30b4ea876a2789d0e8de0537165f56
#
_entry.id   db30b4ea876a2789d0e8de0537165f56
#
_cell.length_a   1.000
_cell.length_b   1.000
_cell.length_c   1.000
_cell.angle_alpha   90.00
_cell.angle_beta   90.00
_cell.angle_gamma   90.00
#
_symmetry.space_group_name_H-M   'P 1'
#
loop_
_entity.id
_entity.type
_entity.pdbx_description
1 polymer ?
#
loop_
_entity_poly.entity_id
_entity_poly.type
_entity_poly.pdbx_seq_one_letter_code
_entity_poly.pdbx_strand_id
1 'polypeptide(L)'
;MILSWALVEVPRYLFYISAIVSGDATKGTPYPLFWLRYSLFALLYPTGIAGELSVFINSSRCPTFLSILGPGKEYIMYWYAMAFPIIYAPGALPMILNMAGNRRKAFRNRFAKPPPPPRGLVWPITDVKEGTGEEIRSSTDTSKSILAAAVGSVDAKAAEDVKAEKKWRFGYVKHLAKMVEVQCKSPEDALRIARAGLDAAYSTFQFVSKDGNTTTTFAEAMSAKNDTKFFTGYVRGEVPPEKNRKLEIAYKGRKISGDELKAQVRKWVDYGTIEPSAGDAIILCSENPKWIDLSDRYFVLLGAGSAMGPLEVLLSLGANVVAIDLDRPFIWKRLIESAKNSSGSITFPMTKEQKDCATDDDIYGCAGCNLFTETPIVRDWLVDLYPGKAFTIGSYAYLNGALHVQVSLAMDAICRDLCARREAGKTSLAYLCTPTDLHLVPKEAHDAAASAYADYSKSPFCSVMKLLGGKKLLRKNVRDPVSGTGGDFYYVNGISVAQGPNYGKNGSSLANETQVARMGTRSLFFLPPTFALVFPLFPSPSDVPTHPPPTLTRSRFTALAKRMQHWRAVIARDEGCIVSSNVAPSTSTASVVQNRTFAWAYEGMPYFSPYEIFAPETSKSVMIAILFHDLNNPGCVANPKTKLANPNQLFSYGSFHGGVWRCAYEIDSIGECSVLLYFARVAAPFALGFGGLGIALGAKYFGFV
;
A
#
# COMPACT_ATOMS: atom_id res chain seq x y z
N MET A 1 45.09 -2.93 6.25
CA MET A 1 43.88 -3.25 7.05
C MET A 1 43.72 -2.34 8.27
N ILE A 2 44.53 -2.44 9.34
CA ILE A 2 44.37 -1.67 10.60
C ILE A 2 44.33 -0.14 10.34
N LEU A 3 45.24 0.38 9.54
CA LEU A 3 45.26 1.80 9.21
C LEU A 3 44.01 2.27 8.50
N SER A 4 43.47 1.47 7.56
CA SER A 4 42.22 1.82 6.85
C SER A 4 41.03 1.92 7.80
N TRP A 5 40.91 0.98 8.75
CA TRP A 5 39.85 1.01 9.75
C TRP A 5 40.00 2.15 10.74
N ALA A 6 41.22 2.41 11.24
CA ALA A 6 41.50 3.52 12.15
C ALA A 6 41.21 4.91 11.51
N LEU A 7 41.55 5.09 10.25
CA LEU A 7 41.28 6.32 9.51
C LEU A 7 39.79 6.58 9.28
N VAL A 8 38.94 5.54 9.29
CA VAL A 8 37.47 5.72 9.25
C VAL A 8 36.93 6.13 10.61
N GLU A 9 37.47 5.54 11.70
CA GLU A 9 36.91 5.74 13.04
C GLU A 9 37.17 7.15 13.57
N VAL A 10 38.32 7.74 13.37
CA VAL A 10 38.64 9.09 13.89
C VAL A 10 37.66 10.14 13.36
N PRO A 11 37.44 10.32 12.04
CA PRO A 11 36.42 11.25 11.55
C PRO A 11 35.01 10.89 12.00
N ARG A 12 34.71 9.61 12.21
CA ARG A 12 33.39 9.14 12.68
C ARG A 12 33.12 9.65 14.09
N TYR A 13 34.04 9.50 15.01
CA TYR A 13 33.84 9.97 16.39
C TYR A 13 33.84 11.51 16.47
N LEU A 14 34.73 12.21 15.76
CA LEU A 14 34.70 13.66 15.70
C LEU A 14 33.38 14.19 15.13
N PHE A 15 32.82 13.52 14.11
CA PHE A 15 31.50 13.83 13.58
C PHE A 15 30.41 13.66 14.66
N TYR A 16 30.42 12.58 15.44
CA TYR A 16 29.42 12.37 16.49
C TYR A 16 29.51 13.41 17.60
N ILE A 17 30.73 13.75 18.02
CA ILE A 17 30.95 14.84 19.01
C ILE A 17 30.37 16.15 18.47
N SER A 18 30.71 16.52 17.24
CA SER A 18 30.19 17.73 16.61
C SER A 18 28.66 17.71 16.47
N ALA A 19 28.08 16.57 16.11
CA ALA A 19 26.64 16.41 15.98
C ALA A 19 25.92 16.56 17.33
N ILE A 20 26.51 16.06 18.42
CA ILE A 20 25.95 16.19 19.77
C ILE A 20 26.00 17.65 20.21
N VAL A 21 27.16 18.29 20.04
CA VAL A 21 27.36 19.70 20.44
C VAL A 21 26.44 20.65 19.67
N SER A 22 26.27 20.43 18.38
CA SER A 22 25.44 21.30 17.52
C SER A 22 23.94 20.96 17.56
N GLY A 23 23.56 19.83 18.14
CA GLY A 23 22.19 19.32 18.10
C GLY A 23 21.68 18.89 16.71
N ASP A 24 22.47 19.07 15.64
CA ASP A 24 22.11 18.72 14.26
C ASP A 24 23.29 18.03 13.52
N ALA A 25 23.13 16.73 13.31
CA ALA A 25 24.13 15.92 12.63
C ALA A 25 24.31 16.27 11.14
N THR A 26 23.35 16.97 10.53
CA THR A 26 23.37 17.26 9.09
C THR A 26 23.89 18.65 8.77
N LYS A 27 23.29 19.68 9.35
CA LYS A 27 23.58 21.08 9.05
C LYS A 27 24.53 21.70 10.08
N GLY A 28 24.44 21.30 11.36
CA GLY A 28 25.28 21.81 12.44
C GLY A 28 26.73 21.32 12.42
N THR A 29 27.01 20.18 11.77
CA THR A 29 28.39 19.66 11.67
C THR A 29 29.20 20.40 10.58
N PRO A 30 30.48 20.77 10.80
CA PRO A 30 31.33 21.36 9.78
C PRO A 30 31.40 20.50 8.50
N TYR A 31 31.33 21.16 7.32
CA TYR A 31 31.25 20.44 6.04
C TYR A 31 32.42 19.47 5.79
N PRO A 32 33.69 19.79 6.05
CA PRO A 32 34.77 18.84 5.85
C PRO A 32 34.60 17.56 6.67
N LEU A 33 34.20 17.69 7.94
CA LEU A 33 33.98 16.55 8.83
C LEU A 33 32.76 15.71 8.39
N PHE A 34 31.70 16.37 7.97
CA PHE A 34 30.53 15.72 7.34
C PHE A 34 30.93 14.96 6.07
N TRP A 35 31.72 15.59 5.19
CA TRP A 35 32.22 14.98 3.95
C TRP A 35 33.07 13.75 4.24
N LEU A 36 34.03 13.85 5.15
CA LEU A 36 34.90 12.74 5.56
C LEU A 36 34.05 11.57 6.09
N ARG A 37 33.11 11.85 7.01
CA ARG A 37 32.21 10.82 7.59
C ARG A 37 31.47 10.02 6.56
N TYR A 38 30.98 10.65 5.50
CA TYR A 38 30.13 10.01 4.49
C TYR A 38 30.86 9.61 3.21
N SER A 39 32.14 9.97 3.02
CA SER A 39 32.84 9.72 1.76
C SER A 39 34.07 8.82 1.89
N LEU A 40 34.75 8.82 3.05
CA LEU A 40 35.97 8.03 3.25
C LEU A 40 35.78 6.53 3.05
N PHE A 41 34.58 6.01 3.27
CA PHE A 41 34.30 4.61 3.07
C PHE A 41 34.58 4.15 1.63
N ALA A 42 34.40 5.01 0.64
CA ALA A 42 34.61 4.68 -0.77
C ALA A 42 36.05 4.26 -1.08
N LEU A 43 36.99 4.77 -0.33
CA LEU A 43 38.41 4.43 -0.45
C LEU A 43 38.86 3.43 0.61
N LEU A 44 38.50 3.66 1.87
CA LEU A 44 39.08 2.93 3.00
C LEU A 44 38.43 1.56 3.22
N TYR A 45 37.14 1.36 2.86
CA TYR A 45 36.50 0.04 2.97
C TYR A 45 37.03 -0.97 1.97
N PRO A 46 37.16 -0.67 0.67
CA PRO A 46 37.78 -1.60 -0.27
C PRO A 46 39.22 -1.97 0.14
N THR A 47 40.04 -0.99 0.59
CA THR A 47 41.41 -1.27 1.04
C THR A 47 41.44 -2.07 2.35
N GLY A 48 40.54 -1.78 3.29
CA GLY A 48 40.36 -2.58 4.51
C GLY A 48 40.00 -4.02 4.24
N ILE A 49 38.99 -4.23 3.40
CA ILE A 49 38.50 -5.55 2.95
C ILE A 49 39.62 -6.30 2.23
N ALA A 50 40.30 -5.67 1.29
CA ALA A 50 41.45 -6.29 0.60
C ALA A 50 42.56 -6.72 1.57
N GLY A 51 42.81 -5.92 2.60
CA GLY A 51 43.73 -6.27 3.67
C GLY A 51 43.29 -7.45 4.50
N GLU A 52 41.99 -7.54 4.87
CA GLU A 52 41.44 -8.70 5.59
C GLU A 52 41.51 -9.97 4.74
N LEU A 53 41.11 -9.91 3.48
CA LEU A 53 41.20 -11.03 2.56
C LEU A 53 42.64 -11.54 2.41
N SER A 54 43.60 -10.62 2.31
CA SER A 54 45.03 -10.94 2.24
C SER A 54 45.51 -11.69 3.51
N VAL A 55 45.05 -11.29 4.69
CA VAL A 55 45.36 -11.94 5.94
C VAL A 55 44.85 -13.38 5.94
N PHE A 56 43.57 -13.62 5.55
CA PHE A 56 42.98 -14.93 5.48
C PHE A 56 43.71 -15.84 4.48
N ILE A 57 43.98 -15.32 3.29
CA ILE A 57 44.73 -16.12 2.27
C ILE A 57 46.11 -16.48 2.77
N ASN A 58 46.83 -15.53 3.40
CA ASN A 58 48.17 -15.81 3.94
C ASN A 58 48.10 -16.75 5.15
N SER A 59 47.04 -16.73 5.94
CA SER A 59 46.86 -17.65 7.06
C SER A 59 46.86 -19.14 6.62
N SER A 60 46.44 -19.45 5.38
CA SER A 60 46.49 -20.79 4.82
C SER A 60 47.92 -21.36 4.70
N ARG A 61 48.95 -20.48 4.82
CA ARG A 61 50.36 -20.82 4.76
C ARG A 61 51.04 -20.78 6.14
N CYS A 62 50.32 -20.40 7.19
CA CYS A 62 50.84 -20.22 8.54
C CYS A 62 50.68 -21.52 9.35
N PRO A 63 51.81 -22.24 9.74
CA PRO A 63 51.73 -23.49 10.47
C PRO A 63 50.98 -23.34 11.82
N THR A 64 51.19 -22.25 12.54
CA THR A 64 50.52 -21.98 13.82
C THR A 64 49.01 -21.82 13.65
N PHE A 65 48.54 -21.18 12.57
CA PHE A 65 47.14 -21.07 12.27
C PHE A 65 46.52 -22.40 11.88
N LEU A 66 47.24 -23.19 11.07
CA LEU A 66 46.76 -24.47 10.60
C LEU A 66 46.64 -25.49 11.74
N SER A 67 47.50 -25.44 12.76
CA SER A 67 47.51 -26.35 13.90
C SER A 67 46.55 -25.98 15.04
N ILE A 68 45.74 -24.91 14.92
CA ILE A 68 44.82 -24.42 15.99
C ILE A 68 43.87 -25.53 16.50
N LEU A 69 43.37 -26.39 15.61
CA LEU A 69 42.42 -27.47 15.96
C LEU A 69 43.11 -28.77 16.41
N GLY A 70 44.44 -28.75 16.50
CA GLY A 70 45.26 -29.89 16.87
C GLY A 70 45.77 -30.74 15.69
N PRO A 71 46.70 -31.66 15.95
CA PRO A 71 47.32 -32.45 14.91
C PRO A 71 46.33 -33.23 14.04
N GLY A 72 46.58 -33.27 12.74
CA GLY A 72 45.75 -34.00 11.76
C GLY A 72 44.48 -33.27 11.32
N LYS A 73 44.24 -32.05 11.80
CA LYS A 73 43.08 -31.23 11.43
C LYS A 73 43.44 -29.95 10.67
N GLU A 74 44.68 -29.83 10.21
CA GLU A 74 45.23 -28.68 9.52
C GLU A 74 44.47 -28.35 8.23
N TYR A 75 43.95 -29.41 7.56
CA TYR A 75 43.14 -29.27 6.35
C TYR A 75 41.82 -28.48 6.59
N ILE A 76 41.25 -28.57 7.79
CA ILE A 76 40.01 -27.84 8.15
C ILE A 76 40.32 -26.33 8.16
N MET A 77 41.42 -25.94 8.82
CA MET A 77 41.83 -24.56 8.91
C MET A 77 42.29 -24.03 7.58
N TYR A 78 42.96 -24.84 6.76
CA TYR A 78 43.30 -24.48 5.37
C TYR A 78 42.06 -24.15 4.55
N TRP A 79 41.08 -25.06 4.53
CA TRP A 79 39.83 -24.80 3.77
C TRP A 79 39.00 -23.65 4.34
N TYR A 80 39.02 -23.45 5.67
CA TYR A 80 38.41 -22.26 6.27
C TYR A 80 39.06 -20.98 5.77
N ALA A 81 40.38 -20.89 5.76
CA ALA A 81 41.10 -19.72 5.25
C ALA A 81 40.84 -19.45 3.76
N MET A 82 40.66 -20.51 2.96
CA MET A 82 40.39 -20.39 1.52
C MET A 82 38.91 -20.14 1.19
N ALA A 83 37.97 -20.67 1.97
CA ALA A 83 36.53 -20.49 1.75
C ALA A 83 36.04 -19.15 2.24
N PHE A 84 36.61 -18.61 3.32
CA PHE A 84 36.18 -17.32 3.90
C PHE A 84 36.22 -16.16 2.90
N PRO A 85 37.27 -15.93 2.11
CA PRO A 85 37.30 -14.88 1.09
C PRO A 85 36.20 -15.00 0.04
N ILE A 86 35.85 -16.23 -0.33
CA ILE A 86 34.82 -16.51 -1.35
C ILE A 86 33.44 -16.07 -0.85
N ILE A 87 33.17 -16.21 0.44
CA ILE A 87 31.89 -15.82 1.08
C ILE A 87 31.90 -14.35 1.45
N TYR A 88 33.02 -13.84 1.99
CA TYR A 88 33.14 -12.51 2.54
C TYR A 88 33.14 -11.41 1.44
N ALA A 89 33.84 -11.61 0.32
CA ALA A 89 33.96 -10.60 -0.72
C ALA A 89 32.60 -10.26 -1.37
N PRO A 90 31.74 -11.22 -1.76
CA PRO A 90 30.39 -10.92 -2.23
C PRO A 90 29.54 -10.23 -1.16
N GLY A 91 29.69 -10.60 0.13
CA GLY A 91 28.95 -9.99 1.25
C GLY A 91 29.33 -8.53 1.51
N ALA A 92 30.55 -8.14 1.20
CA ALA A 92 31.02 -6.75 1.34
C ALA A 92 30.37 -5.78 0.33
N LEU A 93 30.03 -6.26 -0.86
CA LEU A 93 29.44 -5.42 -1.91
C LEU A 93 28.09 -4.79 -1.51
N PRO A 94 27.09 -5.52 -0.98
CA PRO A 94 25.87 -4.92 -0.45
C PRO A 94 26.13 -3.87 0.63
N MET A 95 27.13 -4.06 1.48
CA MET A 95 27.51 -3.09 2.52
C MET A 95 28.02 -1.78 1.89
N ILE A 96 28.92 -1.87 0.92
CA ILE A 96 29.46 -0.69 0.21
C ILE A 96 28.35 0.06 -0.53
N LEU A 97 27.44 -0.67 -1.22
CA LEU A 97 26.28 -0.09 -1.92
C LEU A 97 25.33 0.61 -0.96
N ASN A 98 25.09 0.04 0.21
CA ASN A 98 24.27 0.65 1.26
C ASN A 98 24.91 1.95 1.78
N MET A 99 26.22 1.95 2.00
CA MET A 99 26.93 3.15 2.41
C MET A 99 26.92 4.24 1.34
N ALA A 100 27.03 3.89 0.07
CA ALA A 100 26.88 4.82 -1.05
C ALA A 100 25.45 5.41 -1.08
N GLY A 101 24.42 4.62 -0.82
CA GLY A 101 23.04 5.05 -0.65
C GLY A 101 22.88 6.04 0.51
N ASN A 102 23.45 5.73 1.67
CA ASN A 102 23.45 6.58 2.86
C ASN A 102 24.17 7.91 2.61
N ARG A 103 25.29 7.89 1.89
CA ARG A 103 26.00 9.10 1.45
C ARG A 103 25.09 10.00 0.61
N ARG A 104 24.49 9.48 -0.45
CA ARG A 104 23.57 10.23 -1.32
C ARG A 104 22.43 10.86 -0.51
N LYS A 105 21.86 10.12 0.44
CA LYS A 105 20.79 10.59 1.31
C LYS A 105 21.26 11.71 2.24
N ALA A 106 22.42 11.54 2.90
CA ALA A 106 22.97 12.53 3.83
C ALA A 106 23.28 13.85 3.12
N PHE A 107 23.90 13.79 1.93
CA PHE A 107 24.21 14.99 1.13
C PHE A 107 22.90 15.66 0.64
N ARG A 108 21.92 14.90 0.17
CA ARG A 108 20.62 15.45 -0.19
C ARG A 108 19.96 16.19 0.97
N ASN A 109 19.96 15.59 2.16
CA ASN A 109 19.36 16.21 3.35
C ASN A 109 20.10 17.48 3.78
N ARG A 110 21.45 17.49 3.70
CA ARG A 110 22.24 18.67 4.05
C ARG A 110 21.97 19.86 3.14
N PHE A 111 21.81 19.61 1.84
CA PHE A 111 21.59 20.66 0.82
C PHE A 111 20.12 20.81 0.45
N ALA A 112 19.21 20.08 1.14
CA ALA A 112 17.79 20.26 0.94
C ALA A 112 17.36 21.67 1.34
N LYS A 113 16.65 22.34 0.46
CA LYS A 113 15.92 23.56 0.82
C LYS A 113 14.91 23.21 1.92
N PRO A 114 14.63 24.10 2.85
CA PRO A 114 13.54 23.88 3.80
C PRO A 114 12.26 23.57 3.01
N PRO A 115 11.43 22.63 3.50
CA PRO A 115 10.15 22.38 2.85
C PRO A 115 9.35 23.68 2.81
N PRO A 116 8.58 23.92 1.74
CA PRO A 116 7.67 25.06 1.71
C PRO A 116 6.75 25.00 2.92
N PRO A 117 6.29 26.15 3.43
CA PRO A 117 5.37 26.18 4.54
C PRO A 117 4.08 25.40 4.18
N PRO A 118 3.47 24.72 5.14
CA PRO A 118 2.28 23.89 4.89
C PRO A 118 1.14 24.75 4.34
N ARG A 119 0.37 24.20 3.41
CA ARG A 119 -0.79 24.84 2.77
C ARG A 119 -1.93 23.82 2.66
N GLY A 120 -3.17 24.33 2.70
CA GLY A 120 -4.36 23.53 2.58
C GLY A 120 -4.57 22.60 3.78
N LEU A 121 -5.09 21.41 3.52
CA LEU A 121 -5.36 20.40 4.56
C LEU A 121 -4.06 19.85 5.14
N VAL A 122 -3.82 20.07 6.43
CA VAL A 122 -2.60 19.72 7.14
C VAL A 122 -2.88 19.01 8.46
N TRP A 123 -1.92 18.20 8.90
CA TRP A 123 -1.95 17.61 10.24
C TRP A 123 -1.93 18.73 11.29
N PRO A 124 -2.63 18.57 12.43
CA PRO A 124 -2.64 19.58 13.49
C PRO A 124 -1.28 19.72 14.14
N ILE A 125 -1.04 20.89 14.73
CA ILE A 125 0.08 21.09 15.64
C ILE A 125 -0.25 20.31 16.92
N THR A 126 0.64 19.38 17.30
CA THR A 126 0.48 18.55 18.50
C THR A 126 1.40 18.96 19.61
N ASP A 127 2.49 19.67 19.27
CA ASP A 127 3.48 20.16 20.24
C ASP A 127 4.31 21.27 19.60
N VAL A 128 4.98 22.08 20.43
CA VAL A 128 5.95 23.10 20.01
C VAL A 128 7.27 22.84 20.72
N LYS A 129 8.33 22.70 19.95
CA LYS A 129 9.65 22.37 20.49
C LYS A 129 10.19 23.52 21.31
N GLU A 130 10.43 23.27 22.60
CA GLU A 130 11.04 24.24 23.49
C GLU A 130 12.37 24.78 22.97
N GLY A 131 12.57 26.08 23.07
CA GLY A 131 13.80 26.79 22.67
C GLY A 131 13.95 27.11 21.19
N THR A 132 13.23 26.45 20.28
CA THR A 132 13.28 26.75 18.83
C THR A 132 11.95 27.27 18.28
N GLY A 133 10.83 27.13 19.01
CA GLY A 133 9.50 27.47 18.52
C GLY A 133 9.02 26.60 17.31
N GLU A 134 9.73 25.52 16.99
CA GLU A 134 9.39 24.65 15.85
C GLU A 134 8.11 23.87 16.14
N GLU A 135 7.09 24.02 15.29
CA GLU A 135 5.84 23.28 15.36
C GLU A 135 6.02 21.80 15.07
N ILE A 136 5.54 20.95 15.94
CA ILE A 136 5.52 19.49 15.77
C ILE A 136 4.11 19.06 15.35
N ARG A 137 3.99 18.37 14.23
CA ARG A 137 2.74 17.82 13.68
C ARG A 137 2.82 16.29 13.71
N SER A 138 2.37 15.68 14.83
CA SER A 138 2.44 14.24 15.03
C SER A 138 1.25 13.52 14.40
N SER A 139 1.50 12.78 13.33
CA SER A 139 0.48 11.91 12.75
C SER A 139 0.09 10.74 13.66
N THR A 140 0.98 10.31 14.56
CA THR A 140 0.71 9.25 15.53
C THR A 140 -0.30 9.70 16.58
N ASP A 141 -0.08 10.84 17.22
CA ASP A 141 -0.94 11.32 18.29
C ASP A 141 -2.30 11.73 17.75
N THR A 142 -2.33 12.39 16.59
CA THR A 142 -3.58 12.72 15.90
C THR A 142 -4.40 11.47 15.56
N SER A 143 -3.76 10.41 15.04
CA SER A 143 -4.48 9.18 14.70
C SER A 143 -5.00 8.44 15.92
N LYS A 144 -4.23 8.42 16.99
CA LYS A 144 -4.68 7.85 18.28
C LYS A 144 -5.87 8.64 18.81
N SER A 145 -5.83 9.96 18.74
CA SER A 145 -6.93 10.82 19.18
C SER A 145 -8.21 10.55 18.41
N ILE A 146 -8.14 10.49 17.07
CA ILE A 146 -9.31 10.22 16.21
C ILE A 146 -9.88 8.83 16.46
N LEU A 147 -9.02 7.79 16.54
CA LEU A 147 -9.48 6.42 16.80
C LEU A 147 -10.03 6.25 18.21
N ALA A 148 -9.44 6.94 19.21
CA ALA A 148 -9.97 6.95 20.58
C ALA A 148 -11.33 7.67 20.65
N ALA A 149 -11.52 8.78 19.93
CA ALA A 149 -12.80 9.46 19.85
C ALA A 149 -13.86 8.57 19.17
N ALA A 150 -13.50 7.89 18.08
CA ALA A 150 -14.38 6.98 17.39
C ALA A 150 -14.88 5.85 18.30
N VAL A 151 -13.98 5.04 18.85
CA VAL A 151 -14.37 3.88 19.69
C VAL A 151 -14.93 4.34 21.04
N GLY A 152 -14.48 5.46 21.59
CA GLY A 152 -14.92 6.02 22.87
C GLY A 152 -16.36 6.51 22.86
N SER A 153 -16.94 6.74 21.70
CA SER A 153 -18.37 7.03 21.58
C SER A 153 -19.27 5.87 22.06
N VAL A 154 -18.71 4.64 22.13
CA VAL A 154 -19.41 3.41 22.55
C VAL A 154 -18.68 2.70 23.69
N ASP A 155 -17.35 2.60 23.65
CA ASP A 155 -16.53 1.85 24.62
C ASP A 155 -15.39 2.75 25.15
N ALA A 156 -15.62 3.37 26.33
CA ALA A 156 -14.66 4.27 26.96
C ALA A 156 -13.35 3.57 27.32
N LYS A 157 -13.40 2.30 27.75
CA LYS A 157 -12.21 1.52 28.09
C LYS A 157 -11.35 1.26 26.84
N ALA A 158 -11.96 0.89 25.73
CA ALA A 158 -11.24 0.73 24.47
C ALA A 158 -10.57 2.04 24.02
N ALA A 159 -11.18 3.19 24.28
CA ALA A 159 -10.58 4.50 23.98
C ALA A 159 -9.35 4.79 24.87
N GLU A 160 -9.41 4.46 26.16
CA GLU A 160 -8.28 4.57 27.08
C GLU A 160 -7.11 3.67 26.64
N ASP A 161 -7.40 2.43 26.25
CA ASP A 161 -6.40 1.49 25.74
C ASP A 161 -5.71 2.01 24.46
N VAL A 162 -6.45 2.66 23.55
CA VAL A 162 -5.88 3.34 22.37
C VAL A 162 -4.92 4.44 22.80
N LYS A 163 -5.33 5.31 23.74
CA LYS A 163 -4.51 6.42 24.24
C LYS A 163 -3.25 5.93 24.97
N ALA A 164 -3.36 4.85 25.73
CA ALA A 164 -2.26 4.27 26.51
C ALA A 164 -1.23 3.51 25.66
N GLU A 165 -1.53 3.13 24.40
CA GLU A 165 -0.62 2.33 23.57
C GLU A 165 0.67 3.08 23.25
N LYS A 166 1.79 2.65 23.84
CA LYS A 166 3.11 3.26 23.64
C LYS A 166 3.80 2.83 22.36
N LYS A 167 3.53 1.60 21.89
CA LYS A 167 4.15 1.04 20.67
C LYS A 167 3.17 1.07 19.50
N TRP A 168 2.57 2.23 19.24
CA TRP A 168 1.51 2.42 18.26
C TRP A 168 1.80 1.77 16.90
N ARG A 169 3.03 1.89 16.41
CA ARG A 169 3.48 1.30 15.13
C ARG A 169 3.15 -0.18 14.97
N PHE A 170 3.16 -0.93 16.05
CA PHE A 170 2.94 -2.38 16.05
C PHE A 170 1.64 -2.78 16.78
N GLY A 171 1.19 -1.94 17.71
CA GLY A 171 0.03 -2.21 18.57
C GLY A 171 -1.31 -1.81 17.95
N TYR A 172 -1.33 -0.95 16.93
CA TYR A 172 -2.59 -0.40 16.39
C TYR A 172 -3.57 -1.47 15.87
N VAL A 173 -3.07 -2.63 15.39
CA VAL A 173 -3.91 -3.70 14.84
C VAL A 173 -4.90 -4.25 15.86
N LYS A 174 -4.46 -4.45 17.11
CA LYS A 174 -5.35 -4.95 18.19
C LYS A 174 -6.46 -3.96 18.51
N HIS A 175 -6.16 -2.66 18.46
CA HIS A 175 -7.15 -1.61 18.73
C HIS A 175 -8.17 -1.48 17.58
N LEU A 176 -7.72 -1.67 16.32
CA LEU A 176 -8.64 -1.75 15.17
C LEU A 176 -9.52 -3.00 15.23
N ALA A 177 -8.97 -4.16 15.62
CA ALA A 177 -9.75 -5.37 15.82
C ALA A 177 -10.81 -5.16 16.90
N LYS A 178 -10.42 -4.59 18.06
CA LYS A 178 -11.35 -4.25 19.11
C LYS A 178 -12.46 -3.29 18.66
N MET A 179 -12.13 -2.28 17.86
CA MET A 179 -13.12 -1.36 17.30
C MET A 179 -14.12 -2.10 16.40
N VAL A 180 -13.65 -3.01 15.53
CA VAL A 180 -14.55 -3.83 14.68
C VAL A 180 -15.44 -4.73 15.53
N GLU A 181 -14.91 -5.36 16.59
CA GLU A 181 -15.70 -6.15 17.54
C GLU A 181 -16.81 -5.30 18.21
N VAL A 182 -16.49 -4.07 18.61
CA VAL A 182 -17.49 -3.16 19.19
C VAL A 182 -18.54 -2.76 18.16
N GLN A 183 -18.13 -2.49 16.91
CA GLN A 183 -19.06 -2.19 15.81
C GLN A 183 -20.02 -3.37 15.47
N CYS A 184 -19.61 -4.61 15.73
CA CYS A 184 -20.45 -5.78 15.52
C CYS A 184 -21.59 -5.92 16.54
N LYS A 185 -21.52 -5.25 17.68
CA LYS A 185 -22.53 -5.42 18.75
C LYS A 185 -23.90 -4.92 18.34
N SER A 186 -23.98 -3.77 17.66
CA SER A 186 -25.24 -3.26 17.11
C SER A 186 -25.02 -2.40 15.87
N PRO A 187 -26.02 -2.26 14.99
CA PRO A 187 -25.98 -1.31 13.86
C PRO A 187 -25.75 0.14 14.32
N GLU A 188 -26.37 0.53 15.42
CA GLU A 188 -26.31 1.87 16.00
C GLU A 188 -24.89 2.19 16.49
N ASP A 189 -24.21 1.22 17.13
CA ASP A 189 -22.82 1.36 17.58
C ASP A 189 -21.87 1.52 16.39
N ALA A 190 -22.09 0.74 15.31
CA ALA A 190 -21.30 0.85 14.09
C ALA A 190 -21.38 2.26 13.49
N LEU A 191 -22.59 2.81 13.38
CA LEU A 191 -22.83 4.17 12.84
C LEU A 191 -22.31 5.25 13.80
N ARG A 192 -22.49 5.08 15.13
CA ARG A 192 -22.00 6.04 16.14
C ARG A 192 -20.47 6.15 16.09
N ILE A 193 -19.77 5.02 16.03
CA ILE A 193 -18.31 4.99 15.88
C ILE A 193 -17.88 5.66 14.56
N ALA A 194 -18.58 5.39 13.47
CA ALA A 194 -18.27 5.96 12.16
C ALA A 194 -18.44 7.50 12.16
N ARG A 195 -19.54 8.02 12.69
CA ARG A 195 -19.80 9.46 12.81
C ARG A 195 -18.80 10.13 13.73
N ALA A 196 -18.60 9.62 14.95
CA ALA A 196 -17.65 10.18 15.90
C ALA A 196 -16.21 10.20 15.36
N GLY A 197 -15.81 9.19 14.61
CA GLY A 197 -14.49 9.14 13.99
C GLY A 197 -14.27 10.19 12.90
N LEU A 198 -15.25 10.40 12.02
CA LEU A 198 -15.18 11.46 11.01
C LEU A 198 -15.28 12.85 11.63
N ASP A 199 -16.18 13.08 12.59
CA ASP A 199 -16.32 14.36 13.28
C ASP A 199 -15.02 14.74 14.00
N ALA A 200 -14.37 13.77 14.65
CA ALA A 200 -13.06 13.97 15.25
C ALA A 200 -11.99 14.32 14.21
N ALA A 201 -12.02 13.71 13.02
CA ALA A 201 -11.09 14.04 11.97
C ALA A 201 -11.32 15.48 11.45
N TYR A 202 -12.56 15.88 11.19
CA TYR A 202 -12.90 17.23 10.71
C TYR A 202 -12.53 18.32 11.72
N SER A 203 -12.74 18.08 13.00
CA SER A 203 -12.44 19.05 14.07
C SER A 203 -10.95 19.12 14.40
N THR A 204 -10.20 18.04 14.16
CA THR A 204 -8.78 17.95 14.54
C THR A 204 -7.85 18.43 13.44
N PHE A 205 -8.10 18.05 12.18
CA PHE A 205 -7.27 18.50 11.07
C PHE A 205 -7.41 20.01 10.84
N GLN A 206 -6.31 20.63 10.43
CA GLN A 206 -6.25 22.06 10.16
C GLN A 206 -6.24 22.34 8.65
N PHE A 207 -6.72 23.50 8.28
CA PHE A 207 -6.65 24.02 6.91
C PHE A 207 -5.95 25.38 6.91
N VAL A 208 -4.83 25.45 6.20
CA VAL A 208 -4.03 26.66 6.04
C VAL A 208 -4.39 27.31 4.71
N SER A 209 -4.77 28.57 4.73
CA SER A 209 -5.12 29.32 3.52
C SER A 209 -4.00 29.35 2.48
N LYS A 210 -4.34 29.63 1.23
CA LYS A 210 -3.39 29.63 0.11
C LYS A 210 -2.25 30.64 0.31
N ASP A 211 -2.51 31.79 0.91
CA ASP A 211 -1.53 32.80 1.30
C ASP A 211 -0.70 32.40 2.56
N GLY A 212 -1.25 31.50 3.38
CA GLY A 212 -0.60 30.99 4.61
C GLY A 212 -0.87 31.82 5.84
N ASN A 213 -1.72 32.81 5.75
CA ASN A 213 -1.96 33.76 6.84
C ASN A 213 -3.02 33.28 7.83
N THR A 214 -3.93 32.44 7.38
CA THR A 214 -5.05 31.95 8.19
C THR A 214 -4.96 30.42 8.36
N THR A 215 -5.14 29.98 9.59
CA THR A 215 -5.26 28.56 9.92
C THR A 215 -6.57 28.34 10.68
N THR A 216 -7.43 27.48 10.15
CA THR A 216 -8.73 27.09 10.74
C THR A 216 -8.81 25.59 10.91
N THR A 217 -9.84 25.08 11.57
CA THR A 217 -10.16 23.65 11.49
C THR A 217 -10.60 23.30 10.07
N PHE A 218 -10.47 22.04 9.69
CA PHE A 218 -10.94 21.61 8.38
C PHE A 218 -12.46 21.72 8.24
N ALA A 219 -13.19 21.53 9.34
CA ALA A 219 -14.64 21.74 9.39
C ALA A 219 -15.04 23.19 9.06
N GLU A 220 -14.36 24.17 9.65
CA GLU A 220 -14.58 25.60 9.37
C GLU A 220 -14.24 25.94 7.93
N ALA A 221 -13.10 25.47 7.41
CA ALA A 221 -12.71 25.69 6.02
C ALA A 221 -13.74 25.15 5.02
N MET A 222 -14.31 23.97 5.31
CA MET A 222 -15.37 23.39 4.46
C MET A 222 -16.71 24.11 4.58
N SER A 223 -16.95 24.88 5.64
CA SER A 223 -18.17 25.67 5.84
C SER A 223 -18.05 27.09 5.31
N ALA A 224 -16.83 27.57 5.08
CA ALA A 224 -16.56 28.91 4.59
C ALA A 224 -17.03 29.08 3.13
N LYS A 225 -17.45 30.30 2.82
CA LYS A 225 -17.78 30.69 1.44
C LYS A 225 -16.50 30.99 0.67
N ASN A 226 -16.41 30.48 -0.56
CA ASN A 226 -15.26 30.70 -1.43
C ASN A 226 -15.60 31.66 -2.55
N ASP A 227 -14.74 32.67 -2.74
CA ASP A 227 -14.88 33.63 -3.86
C ASP A 227 -14.22 33.13 -5.15
N THR A 228 -13.26 32.18 -5.01
CA THR A 228 -12.56 31.56 -6.16
C THR A 228 -13.41 30.44 -6.75
N LYS A 229 -13.52 30.39 -8.07
CA LYS A 229 -14.23 29.36 -8.82
C LYS A 229 -13.34 28.75 -9.89
N PHE A 230 -13.53 27.47 -10.18
CA PHE A 230 -12.95 26.85 -11.38
C PHE A 230 -13.85 27.11 -12.61
N PHE A 231 -13.21 27.27 -13.75
CA PHE A 231 -13.83 27.10 -15.05
C PHE A 231 -13.94 25.62 -15.41
N THR A 232 -14.75 25.30 -16.41
CA THR A 232 -15.00 23.90 -16.81
C THR A 232 -14.39 23.64 -18.18
N GLY A 233 -13.44 22.71 -18.24
CA GLY A 233 -12.95 22.15 -19.49
C GLY A 233 -13.74 20.90 -19.88
N TYR A 234 -13.86 20.66 -21.19
CA TYR A 234 -14.57 19.52 -21.75
C TYR A 234 -13.88 19.00 -23.01
N VAL A 235 -13.72 17.69 -23.10
CA VAL A 235 -13.23 17.00 -24.31
C VAL A 235 -14.08 15.77 -24.53
N ARG A 236 -14.56 15.60 -25.77
CA ARG A 236 -15.29 14.42 -26.21
C ARG A 236 -14.36 13.51 -27.00
N GLY A 237 -14.55 12.20 -26.86
CA GLY A 237 -13.84 11.20 -27.64
C GLY A 237 -14.23 11.21 -29.10
N GLU A 238 -13.27 10.88 -29.94
CA GLU A 238 -13.38 10.88 -31.41
C GLU A 238 -13.79 9.50 -31.95
N VAL A 239 -13.73 8.45 -31.12
CA VAL A 239 -14.12 7.08 -31.51
C VAL A 239 -15.65 6.94 -31.44
N PRO A 240 -16.31 6.46 -32.50
CA PRO A 240 -17.74 6.22 -32.45
C PRO A 240 -18.13 5.20 -31.39
N PRO A 241 -19.23 5.40 -30.67
CA PRO A 241 -19.70 4.44 -29.67
C PRO A 241 -20.14 3.12 -30.32
N GLU A 242 -19.74 2.01 -29.76
CA GLU A 242 -20.15 0.69 -30.22
C GLU A 242 -21.66 0.46 -29.95
N LYS A 243 -22.40 0.01 -30.98
CA LYS A 243 -23.87 -0.11 -30.92
C LYS A 243 -24.37 -1.25 -30.01
N ASN A 244 -23.62 -2.35 -29.93
CA ASN A 244 -23.98 -3.56 -29.16
C ASN A 244 -22.90 -3.90 -28.14
N ARG A 245 -22.71 -3.01 -27.15
CA ARG A 245 -21.72 -3.22 -26.12
C ARG A 245 -22.02 -4.46 -25.29
N LYS A 246 -20.99 -5.27 -25.08
CA LYS A 246 -21.02 -6.41 -24.15
C LYS A 246 -20.03 -6.16 -23.03
N LEU A 247 -20.31 -6.73 -21.86
CA LEU A 247 -19.35 -6.74 -20.79
C LEU A 247 -18.15 -7.59 -21.20
N GLU A 248 -16.96 -6.96 -21.26
CA GLU A 248 -15.68 -7.62 -21.54
C GLU A 248 -14.79 -7.49 -20.32
N ILE A 249 -14.18 -8.58 -19.90
CA ILE A 249 -13.17 -8.59 -18.82
C ILE A 249 -11.82 -8.98 -19.41
N ALA A 250 -10.81 -8.13 -19.18
CA ALA A 250 -9.44 -8.43 -19.54
C ALA A 250 -8.89 -9.54 -18.63
N TYR A 251 -8.46 -10.67 -19.21
CA TYR A 251 -7.91 -11.80 -18.48
C TYR A 251 -6.81 -12.51 -19.26
N LYS A 252 -5.62 -12.62 -18.67
CA LYS A 252 -4.44 -13.28 -19.26
C LYS A 252 -4.13 -12.81 -20.69
N GLY A 253 -4.13 -11.48 -20.89
CA GLY A 253 -3.75 -10.83 -22.16
C GLY A 253 -4.85 -10.84 -23.23
N ARG A 254 -6.05 -11.30 -22.94
CA ARG A 254 -7.21 -11.29 -23.86
C ARG A 254 -8.47 -10.77 -23.15
N LYS A 255 -9.48 -10.43 -23.93
CA LYS A 255 -10.80 -10.06 -23.43
C LYS A 255 -11.72 -11.27 -23.50
N ILE A 256 -12.41 -11.55 -22.41
CA ILE A 256 -13.42 -12.61 -22.30
C ILE A 256 -14.81 -12.01 -22.08
N SER A 257 -15.82 -12.61 -22.69
CA SER A 257 -17.23 -12.16 -22.60
C SER A 257 -18.21 -13.32 -22.75
N GLY A 258 -19.50 -13.09 -22.52
CA GLY A 258 -20.56 -14.09 -22.69
C GLY A 258 -20.33 -15.36 -21.86
N ASP A 259 -20.50 -16.53 -22.47
CA ASP A 259 -20.41 -17.82 -21.77
C ASP A 259 -18.98 -18.16 -21.31
N GLU A 260 -17.95 -17.68 -22.03
CA GLU A 260 -16.57 -17.82 -21.58
C GLU A 260 -16.31 -17.06 -20.29
N LEU A 261 -16.82 -15.83 -20.19
CA LEU A 261 -16.77 -15.04 -18.96
C LEU A 261 -17.47 -15.75 -17.81
N LYS A 262 -18.70 -16.22 -18.02
CA LYS A 262 -19.47 -16.94 -17.01
C LYS A 262 -18.73 -18.19 -16.51
N ALA A 263 -18.14 -18.96 -17.43
CA ALA A 263 -17.35 -20.14 -17.07
C ALA A 263 -16.11 -19.78 -16.24
N GLN A 264 -15.41 -18.69 -16.60
CA GLN A 264 -14.25 -18.23 -15.83
C GLN A 264 -14.65 -17.69 -14.45
N VAL A 265 -15.76 -16.96 -14.35
CA VAL A 265 -16.29 -16.46 -13.06
C VAL A 265 -16.61 -17.62 -12.12
N ARG A 266 -17.29 -18.67 -12.63
CA ARG A 266 -17.57 -19.87 -11.83
C ARG A 266 -16.27 -20.53 -11.32
N LYS A 267 -15.23 -20.65 -12.16
CA LYS A 267 -13.92 -21.16 -11.72
C LYS A 267 -13.31 -20.31 -10.60
N TRP A 268 -13.44 -18.98 -10.64
CA TRP A 268 -12.97 -18.12 -9.57
C TRP A 268 -13.74 -18.31 -8.27
N VAL A 269 -15.08 -18.50 -8.36
CA VAL A 269 -15.92 -18.81 -7.19
C VAL A 269 -15.54 -20.17 -6.60
N ASP A 270 -15.47 -21.21 -7.43
CA ASP A 270 -15.14 -22.58 -7.01
C ASP A 270 -13.75 -22.67 -6.37
N TYR A 271 -12.79 -21.92 -6.91
CA TYR A 271 -11.44 -21.84 -6.34
C TYR A 271 -11.37 -21.00 -5.05
N GLY A 272 -12.35 -20.12 -4.83
CA GLY A 272 -12.44 -19.26 -3.65
C GLY A 272 -11.69 -17.94 -3.76
N THR A 273 -11.37 -17.46 -4.96
CA THR A 273 -10.75 -16.13 -5.19
C THR A 273 -11.74 -14.99 -5.13
N ILE A 274 -13.02 -15.27 -5.44
CA ILE A 274 -14.12 -14.32 -5.30
C ILE A 274 -15.27 -14.97 -4.51
N GLU A 275 -16.05 -14.13 -3.83
CA GLU A 275 -17.25 -14.62 -3.17
C GLU A 275 -18.37 -14.95 -4.19
N PRO A 276 -19.27 -15.93 -3.91
CA PRO A 276 -20.37 -16.28 -4.78
C PRO A 276 -21.20 -15.06 -5.21
N SER A 277 -21.50 -14.15 -4.28
CA SER A 277 -22.23 -12.91 -4.57
C SER A 277 -21.52 -11.99 -5.56
N ALA A 278 -20.19 -11.97 -5.58
CA ALA A 278 -19.42 -11.22 -6.59
C ALA A 278 -19.49 -11.93 -7.95
N GLY A 279 -19.45 -13.26 -7.95
CA GLY A 279 -19.65 -14.06 -9.16
C GLY A 279 -21.01 -13.80 -9.80
N ASP A 280 -22.06 -13.84 -8.99
CA ASP A 280 -23.44 -13.56 -9.42
C ASP A 280 -23.58 -12.12 -9.95
N ALA A 281 -22.96 -11.14 -9.29
CA ALA A 281 -22.97 -9.74 -9.74
C ALA A 281 -22.35 -9.57 -11.14
N ILE A 282 -21.23 -10.23 -11.43
CA ILE A 282 -20.56 -10.18 -12.73
C ILE A 282 -21.42 -10.88 -13.80
N ILE A 283 -21.97 -12.05 -13.49
CA ILE A 283 -22.85 -12.81 -14.40
C ILE A 283 -24.10 -12.00 -14.75
N LEU A 284 -24.79 -11.47 -13.73
CA LEU A 284 -25.97 -10.61 -13.92
C LEU A 284 -25.64 -9.36 -14.75
N CYS A 285 -24.49 -8.72 -14.51
CA CYS A 285 -24.05 -7.59 -15.32
C CYS A 285 -23.84 -8.00 -16.79
N SER A 286 -23.27 -9.17 -17.06
CA SER A 286 -23.06 -9.70 -18.42
C SER A 286 -24.37 -10.02 -19.14
N GLU A 287 -25.42 -10.35 -18.41
CA GLU A 287 -26.77 -10.69 -18.91
C GLU A 287 -27.67 -9.46 -19.11
N ASN A 288 -27.26 -8.32 -18.56
CA ASN A 288 -28.01 -7.06 -18.63
C ASN A 288 -27.25 -5.96 -19.38
N PRO A 289 -27.19 -5.99 -20.72
CA PRO A 289 -26.44 -4.98 -21.50
C PRO A 289 -26.87 -3.54 -21.25
N LYS A 290 -28.11 -3.31 -20.78
CA LYS A 290 -28.59 -1.98 -20.38
C LYS A 290 -27.82 -1.38 -19.21
N TRP A 291 -27.21 -2.20 -18.36
CA TRP A 291 -26.39 -1.72 -17.24
C TRP A 291 -25.05 -1.14 -17.67
N ILE A 292 -24.68 -1.37 -18.93
CA ILE A 292 -23.45 -0.86 -19.55
C ILE A 292 -23.74 0.45 -20.33
N ASP A 293 -25.01 0.86 -20.46
CA ASP A 293 -25.37 2.18 -20.95
C ASP A 293 -25.14 3.22 -19.83
N LEU A 294 -24.10 4.03 -19.99
CA LEU A 294 -23.63 4.99 -18.99
C LEU A 294 -24.03 6.43 -19.33
N SER A 295 -24.95 6.63 -20.27
CA SER A 295 -25.34 7.94 -20.80
C SER A 295 -26.16 8.77 -19.81
N ASP A 296 -26.79 8.14 -18.83
CA ASP A 296 -27.67 8.76 -17.83
C ASP A 296 -26.96 9.45 -16.68
N ARG A 297 -25.63 9.17 -16.49
CA ARG A 297 -24.86 9.60 -15.33
C ARG A 297 -23.45 10.07 -15.64
N TYR A 298 -22.85 10.74 -14.70
CA TYR A 298 -21.45 11.17 -14.73
C TYR A 298 -20.64 10.44 -13.65
N PHE A 299 -19.47 9.95 -14.04
CA PHE A 299 -18.51 9.32 -13.11
C PHE A 299 -17.48 10.35 -12.67
N VAL A 300 -17.59 10.81 -11.43
CA VAL A 300 -16.64 11.75 -10.82
C VAL A 300 -15.47 10.95 -10.25
N LEU A 301 -14.28 11.10 -10.80
CA LEU A 301 -13.08 10.36 -10.41
C LEU A 301 -12.15 11.28 -9.61
N LEU A 302 -12.18 11.17 -8.29
CA LEU A 302 -11.24 11.86 -7.41
C LEU A 302 -9.90 11.11 -7.45
N GLY A 303 -8.95 11.60 -8.24
CA GLY A 303 -7.72 10.92 -8.63
C GLY A 303 -7.88 10.13 -9.93
N ALA A 304 -8.30 10.80 -11.01
CA ALA A 304 -8.60 10.19 -12.31
C ALA A 304 -7.42 9.45 -12.94
N GLY A 305 -6.19 9.93 -12.73
CA GLY A 305 -4.95 9.31 -13.21
C GLY A 305 -4.41 8.17 -12.34
N SER A 306 -5.15 7.75 -11.31
CA SER A 306 -4.74 6.65 -10.43
C SER A 306 -4.58 5.33 -11.19
N ALA A 307 -3.53 4.56 -10.86
CA ALA A 307 -3.25 3.27 -11.49
C ALA A 307 -4.39 2.24 -11.35
N MET A 308 -5.17 2.30 -10.28
CA MET A 308 -6.34 1.45 -10.05
C MET A 308 -7.66 2.13 -10.42
N GLY A 309 -7.61 3.40 -10.84
CA GLY A 309 -8.80 4.14 -11.28
C GLY A 309 -9.42 3.56 -12.55
N PRO A 310 -10.74 3.66 -12.72
CA PRO A 310 -11.48 3.05 -13.81
C PRO A 310 -11.51 3.90 -15.10
N LEU A 311 -10.77 5.01 -15.19
CA LEU A 311 -10.88 5.99 -16.27
C LEU A 311 -10.90 5.37 -17.67
N GLU A 312 -9.88 4.56 -18.00
CA GLU A 312 -9.71 3.98 -19.33
C GLU A 312 -10.88 3.05 -19.70
N VAL A 313 -11.34 2.24 -18.74
CA VAL A 313 -12.47 1.33 -18.96
C VAL A 313 -13.78 2.13 -19.13
N LEU A 314 -14.02 3.15 -18.30
CA LEU A 314 -15.21 4.00 -18.42
C LEU A 314 -15.24 4.77 -19.74
N LEU A 315 -14.11 5.35 -20.14
CA LEU A 315 -14.00 6.06 -21.42
C LEU A 315 -14.22 5.13 -22.61
N SER A 316 -13.66 3.91 -22.59
CA SER A 316 -13.88 2.91 -23.66
C SER A 316 -15.36 2.49 -23.77
N LEU A 317 -16.08 2.51 -22.64
CA LEU A 317 -17.53 2.26 -22.60
C LEU A 317 -18.37 3.52 -22.91
N GLY A 318 -17.75 4.64 -23.30
CA GLY A 318 -18.45 5.88 -23.66
C GLY A 318 -19.07 6.63 -22.49
N ALA A 319 -18.54 6.46 -21.29
CA ALA A 319 -19.03 7.16 -20.12
C ALA A 319 -18.73 8.65 -20.15
N ASN A 320 -19.57 9.44 -19.45
CA ASN A 320 -19.29 10.82 -19.11
C ASN A 320 -18.45 10.87 -17.82
N VAL A 321 -17.19 11.24 -17.93
CA VAL A 321 -16.26 11.28 -16.79
C VAL A 321 -16.01 12.72 -16.35
N VAL A 322 -16.11 12.98 -15.05
CA VAL A 322 -15.61 14.21 -14.42
C VAL A 322 -14.31 13.86 -13.72
N ALA A 323 -13.20 14.33 -14.27
CA ALA A 323 -11.87 14.00 -13.80
C ALA A 323 -11.30 15.05 -12.86
N ILE A 324 -10.90 14.64 -11.68
CA ILE A 324 -10.17 15.45 -10.70
C ILE A 324 -8.77 14.85 -10.52
N ASP A 325 -7.75 15.64 -10.84
CA ASP A 325 -6.35 15.25 -10.62
C ASP A 325 -5.48 16.50 -10.47
N LEU A 326 -4.20 16.28 -10.11
CA LEU A 326 -3.25 17.36 -9.86
C LEU A 326 -3.07 18.27 -11.09
N ASP A 327 -2.83 19.54 -10.84
CA ASP A 327 -2.55 20.61 -11.78
C ASP A 327 -1.17 20.46 -12.47
N ARG A 328 -0.95 19.37 -13.15
CA ARG A 328 0.33 19.03 -13.82
C ARG A 328 0.11 18.75 -15.29
N PRO A 329 0.72 19.52 -16.21
CA PRO A 329 0.49 19.41 -17.65
C PRO A 329 0.64 17.99 -18.21
N PHE A 330 1.66 17.21 -17.76
CA PHE A 330 1.88 15.85 -18.25
C PHE A 330 0.76 14.86 -17.83
N ILE A 331 0.07 15.09 -16.69
CA ILE A 331 -1.09 14.30 -16.28
C ILE A 331 -2.24 14.59 -17.24
N TRP A 332 -2.55 15.87 -17.46
CA TRP A 332 -3.67 16.29 -18.28
C TRP A 332 -3.49 15.97 -19.75
N LYS A 333 -2.27 16.06 -20.28
CA LYS A 333 -1.95 15.55 -21.60
C LYS A 333 -2.40 14.09 -21.75
N ARG A 334 -1.98 13.22 -20.82
CA ARG A 334 -2.35 11.79 -20.85
C ARG A 334 -3.87 11.58 -20.74
N LEU A 335 -4.53 12.26 -19.78
CA LEU A 335 -5.96 12.08 -19.54
C LEU A 335 -6.81 12.55 -20.73
N ILE A 336 -6.47 13.70 -21.31
CA ILE A 336 -7.17 14.28 -22.48
C ILE A 336 -6.90 13.45 -23.73
N GLU A 337 -5.67 13.00 -23.97
CA GLU A 337 -5.36 12.08 -25.07
C GLU A 337 -6.11 10.75 -24.93
N SER A 338 -6.18 10.18 -23.72
CA SER A 338 -7.00 8.97 -23.47
C SER A 338 -8.47 9.21 -23.77
N ALA A 339 -9.01 10.38 -23.44
CA ALA A 339 -10.39 10.72 -23.77
C ALA A 339 -10.62 10.88 -25.26
N LYS A 340 -9.75 11.63 -25.98
CA LYS A 340 -9.80 11.79 -27.44
C LYS A 340 -9.80 10.45 -28.17
N ASN A 341 -8.98 9.51 -27.72
CA ASN A 341 -8.85 8.16 -28.27
C ASN A 341 -9.93 7.17 -27.79
N SER A 342 -11.06 7.65 -27.27
CA SER A 342 -12.14 6.83 -26.74
C SER A 342 -13.50 7.24 -27.30
N SER A 343 -14.57 6.54 -26.88
CA SER A 343 -15.95 6.91 -27.20
C SER A 343 -16.63 7.74 -26.09
N GLY A 344 -15.93 7.97 -24.98
CA GLY A 344 -16.44 8.72 -23.82
C GLY A 344 -16.19 10.23 -23.88
N SER A 345 -16.39 10.88 -22.77
CA SER A 345 -16.08 12.31 -22.59
C SER A 345 -15.41 12.56 -21.25
N ILE A 346 -14.60 13.62 -21.19
CA ILE A 346 -13.95 14.06 -19.95
C ILE A 346 -14.29 15.52 -19.68
N THR A 347 -14.73 15.80 -18.45
CA THR A 347 -14.96 17.16 -17.90
C THR A 347 -13.96 17.37 -16.78
N PHE A 348 -13.37 18.55 -16.67
CA PHE A 348 -12.31 18.82 -15.71
C PHE A 348 -12.26 20.28 -15.25
N PRO A 349 -11.76 20.58 -14.03
CA PRO A 349 -11.59 21.95 -13.56
C PRO A 349 -10.43 22.63 -14.29
N MET A 350 -10.60 23.92 -14.59
CA MET A 350 -9.60 24.78 -15.21
C MET A 350 -9.44 26.10 -14.45
N THR A 351 -8.24 26.68 -14.52
CA THR A 351 -7.95 27.99 -13.92
C THR A 351 -8.34 29.18 -14.80
N LYS A 352 -8.61 28.94 -16.10
CA LYS A 352 -9.16 29.93 -17.06
C LYS A 352 -10.16 29.25 -17.99
N GLU A 353 -10.95 30.02 -18.73
CA GLU A 353 -11.91 29.48 -19.70
C GLU A 353 -11.20 28.72 -20.84
N GLN A 354 -11.75 27.56 -21.23
CA GLN A 354 -11.16 26.73 -22.29
C GLN A 354 -11.06 27.46 -23.64
N LYS A 355 -12.04 28.35 -23.94
CA LYS A 355 -12.03 29.14 -25.17
C LYS A 355 -10.84 30.12 -25.28
N ASP A 356 -10.23 30.48 -24.12
CA ASP A 356 -9.07 31.37 -24.06
C ASP A 356 -7.72 30.62 -24.19
N CYS A 357 -7.77 29.31 -24.39
CA CYS A 357 -6.62 28.49 -24.66
C CYS A 357 -6.41 28.37 -26.18
N ALA A 358 -5.26 28.83 -26.66
CA ALA A 358 -4.93 28.80 -28.07
C ALA A 358 -4.51 27.42 -28.57
N THR A 359 -3.91 26.61 -27.70
CA THR A 359 -3.36 25.30 -28.00
C THR A 359 -3.76 24.25 -26.96
N ASP A 360 -3.61 22.97 -27.30
CA ASP A 360 -3.78 21.87 -26.33
C ASP A 360 -2.82 21.99 -25.15
N ASP A 361 -1.59 22.45 -25.36
CA ASP A 361 -0.60 22.65 -24.29
C ASP A 361 -1.07 23.75 -23.30
N ASP A 362 -1.77 24.78 -23.77
CA ASP A 362 -2.41 25.77 -22.89
C ASP A 362 -3.51 25.13 -22.03
N ILE A 363 -4.31 24.23 -22.61
CA ILE A 363 -5.34 23.47 -21.87
C ILE A 363 -4.66 22.61 -20.80
N TYR A 364 -3.62 21.88 -21.16
CA TYR A 364 -2.87 21.04 -20.21
C TYR A 364 -2.26 21.85 -19.06
N GLY A 365 -1.80 23.08 -19.36
CA GLY A 365 -1.21 24.00 -18.37
C GLY A 365 -2.21 24.62 -17.41
N CYS A 366 -3.48 24.69 -17.79
CA CYS A 366 -4.56 25.33 -17.00
C CYS A 366 -5.50 24.31 -16.35
N ALA A 367 -5.42 23.03 -16.73
CA ALA A 367 -6.28 21.98 -16.22
C ALA A 367 -5.78 21.41 -14.89
N GLY A 368 -6.75 21.01 -14.06
CA GLY A 368 -6.48 20.31 -12.80
C GLY A 368 -6.64 21.17 -11.56
N CYS A 369 -6.49 20.52 -10.43
CA CYS A 369 -6.61 21.14 -9.11
C CYS A 369 -5.88 20.31 -8.06
N ASN A 370 -5.60 20.93 -6.91
CA ASN A 370 -4.97 20.25 -5.80
C ASN A 370 -5.99 19.97 -4.68
N LEU A 371 -6.32 18.70 -4.48
CA LEU A 371 -7.27 18.28 -3.44
C LEU A 371 -6.87 18.71 -2.02
N PHE A 372 -5.59 18.95 -1.72
CA PHE A 372 -5.19 19.40 -0.39
C PHE A 372 -5.47 20.90 -0.17
N THR A 373 -5.14 21.71 -1.16
CA THR A 373 -5.16 23.17 -1.03
C THR A 373 -6.45 23.80 -1.52
N GLU A 374 -7.25 23.06 -2.29
CA GLU A 374 -8.42 23.56 -2.99
C GLU A 374 -9.69 22.71 -2.73
N THR A 375 -9.69 21.87 -1.67
CA THR A 375 -10.83 20.99 -1.33
C THR A 375 -12.17 21.71 -1.33
N PRO A 376 -12.33 22.91 -0.66
CA PRO A 376 -13.61 23.61 -0.64
C PRO A 376 -14.02 24.11 -2.03
N ILE A 377 -13.06 24.57 -2.85
CA ILE A 377 -13.32 25.10 -4.19
C ILE A 377 -13.74 23.97 -5.14
N VAL A 378 -13.05 22.84 -5.07
CA VAL A 378 -13.39 21.63 -5.85
C VAL A 378 -14.79 21.14 -5.50
N ARG A 379 -15.13 21.11 -4.19
CA ARG A 379 -16.46 20.75 -3.71
C ARG A 379 -17.54 21.67 -4.30
N ASP A 380 -17.35 23.00 -4.24
CA ASP A 380 -18.32 23.98 -4.75
C ASP A 380 -18.51 23.83 -6.26
N TRP A 381 -17.41 23.70 -7.02
CA TRP A 381 -17.46 23.44 -8.46
C TRP A 381 -18.24 22.16 -8.79
N LEU A 382 -18.03 21.06 -8.07
CA LEU A 382 -18.73 19.79 -8.29
C LEU A 382 -20.21 19.84 -7.90
N VAL A 383 -20.58 20.62 -6.88
CA VAL A 383 -21.98 20.81 -6.47
C VAL A 383 -22.77 21.52 -7.57
N ASP A 384 -22.17 22.55 -8.19
CA ASP A 384 -22.80 23.34 -9.24
C ASP A 384 -22.77 22.69 -10.63
N LEU A 385 -21.91 21.65 -10.82
CA LEU A 385 -21.70 21.01 -12.10
C LEU A 385 -22.87 20.09 -12.48
N TYR A 386 -23.42 20.26 -13.69
CA TYR A 386 -24.48 19.42 -14.26
C TYR A 386 -25.67 19.21 -13.30
N PRO A 387 -26.43 20.27 -12.95
CA PRO A 387 -27.57 20.17 -12.04
C PRO A 387 -28.60 19.15 -12.54
N GLY A 388 -29.22 18.39 -11.63
CA GLY A 388 -30.19 17.36 -11.94
C GLY A 388 -29.64 16.05 -12.54
N LYS A 389 -28.35 16.01 -12.91
CA LYS A 389 -27.71 14.79 -13.42
C LYS A 389 -27.23 13.87 -12.30
N ALA A 390 -27.28 12.56 -12.53
CA ALA A 390 -26.78 11.58 -11.58
C ALA A 390 -25.25 11.54 -11.58
N PHE A 391 -24.67 11.55 -10.37
CA PHE A 391 -23.23 11.40 -10.14
C PHE A 391 -22.90 10.08 -9.45
N THR A 392 -21.89 9.39 -9.94
CA THR A 392 -21.22 8.30 -9.22
C THR A 392 -19.81 8.76 -8.88
N ILE A 393 -19.53 8.95 -7.59
CA ILE A 393 -18.26 9.55 -7.12
C ILE A 393 -17.35 8.44 -6.66
N GLY A 394 -16.20 8.31 -7.33
CA GLY A 394 -15.17 7.34 -6.99
C GLY A 394 -13.94 7.97 -6.34
N SER A 395 -13.54 7.46 -5.18
CA SER A 395 -12.38 7.93 -4.42
C SER A 395 -11.15 7.08 -4.75
N TYR A 396 -10.35 7.51 -5.74
CA TYR A 396 -9.22 6.75 -6.28
C TYR A 396 -7.86 7.41 -6.07
N ALA A 397 -7.81 8.66 -5.57
CA ALA A 397 -6.54 9.32 -5.28
C ALA A 397 -5.77 8.56 -4.22
N TYR A 398 -4.52 8.20 -4.55
CA TYR A 398 -3.65 7.43 -3.68
C TYR A 398 -2.30 8.11 -3.52
N LEU A 399 -1.87 8.27 -2.27
CA LEU A 399 -0.59 8.85 -1.91
C LEU A 399 0.12 8.00 -0.84
N ASN A 400 1.38 8.29 -0.59
CA ASN A 400 2.16 7.54 0.39
C ASN A 400 2.05 8.15 1.80
N GLY A 401 1.95 7.29 2.81
CA GLY A 401 2.09 7.68 4.22
C GLY A 401 1.03 8.67 4.70
N ALA A 402 1.46 9.70 5.42
CA ALA A 402 0.58 10.70 6.01
C ALA A 402 -0.25 11.49 5.00
N LEU A 403 0.28 11.70 3.79
CA LEU A 403 -0.45 12.38 2.70
C LEU A 403 -1.68 11.58 2.24
N HIS A 404 -1.66 10.25 2.39
CA HIS A 404 -2.83 9.43 2.04
C HIS A 404 -4.01 9.69 2.98
N VAL A 405 -3.76 9.93 4.27
CA VAL A 405 -4.82 10.30 5.22
C VAL A 405 -5.43 11.66 4.86
N GLN A 406 -4.58 12.63 4.54
CA GLN A 406 -5.03 13.98 4.14
C GLN A 406 -5.89 13.92 2.86
N VAL A 407 -5.43 13.23 1.80
CA VAL A 407 -6.22 13.12 0.58
C VAL A 407 -7.51 12.32 0.78
N SER A 408 -7.49 11.31 1.64
CA SER A 408 -8.71 10.56 1.98
C SER A 408 -9.72 11.43 2.72
N LEU A 409 -9.28 12.30 3.62
CA LEU A 409 -10.17 13.25 4.30
C LEU A 409 -10.69 14.33 3.35
N ALA A 410 -9.86 14.82 2.42
CA ALA A 410 -10.30 15.76 1.38
C ALA A 410 -11.38 15.14 0.47
N MET A 411 -11.17 13.89 0.02
CA MET A 411 -12.17 13.17 -0.77
C MET A 411 -13.45 12.88 0.02
N ASP A 412 -13.31 12.54 1.32
CA ASP A 412 -14.45 12.34 2.21
C ASP A 412 -15.32 13.60 2.31
N ALA A 413 -14.70 14.77 2.46
CA ALA A 413 -15.41 16.05 2.53
C ALA A 413 -16.21 16.35 1.25
N ILE A 414 -15.62 16.06 0.09
CA ILE A 414 -16.30 16.21 -1.20
C ILE A 414 -17.48 15.23 -1.29
N CYS A 415 -17.27 13.95 -0.95
CA CYS A 415 -18.34 12.94 -0.97
C CYS A 415 -19.49 13.30 -0.03
N ARG A 416 -19.19 13.72 1.21
CA ARG A 416 -20.19 14.16 2.19
C ARG A 416 -21.05 15.28 1.66
N ASP A 417 -20.41 16.35 1.17
CA ASP A 417 -21.11 17.55 0.75
C ASP A 417 -21.90 17.34 -0.55
N LEU A 418 -21.41 16.51 -1.47
CA LEU A 418 -22.17 16.15 -2.67
C LEU A 418 -23.39 15.28 -2.34
N CYS A 419 -23.29 14.33 -1.41
CA CYS A 419 -24.45 13.56 -0.94
C CYS A 419 -25.51 14.46 -0.27
N ALA A 420 -25.07 15.47 0.50
CA ALA A 420 -25.97 16.34 1.24
C ALA A 420 -26.59 17.47 0.40
N ARG A 421 -25.85 18.01 -0.60
CA ARG A 421 -26.24 19.24 -1.32
C ARG A 421 -26.84 19.00 -2.70
N ARG A 422 -26.57 17.86 -3.33
CA ARG A 422 -27.18 17.51 -4.61
C ARG A 422 -28.57 16.91 -4.39
N GLU A 423 -29.38 16.87 -5.45
CA GLU A 423 -30.71 16.28 -5.43
C GLU A 423 -30.69 14.84 -4.88
N ALA A 424 -31.63 14.54 -3.98
CA ALA A 424 -31.72 13.23 -3.34
C ALA A 424 -31.84 12.09 -4.38
N GLY A 425 -31.11 11.01 -4.18
CA GLY A 425 -31.07 9.87 -5.08
C GLY A 425 -30.24 10.07 -6.37
N LYS A 426 -29.65 11.25 -6.57
CA LYS A 426 -28.79 11.55 -7.73
C LYS A 426 -27.30 11.37 -7.44
N THR A 427 -26.93 11.03 -6.22
CA THR A 427 -25.53 10.81 -5.84
C THR A 427 -25.34 9.38 -5.36
N SER A 428 -24.32 8.70 -5.90
CA SER A 428 -23.85 7.39 -5.45
C SER A 428 -22.33 7.43 -5.24
N LEU A 429 -21.83 6.59 -4.34
CA LEU A 429 -20.41 6.51 -4.01
C LEU A 429 -19.81 5.17 -4.47
N ALA A 430 -18.54 5.21 -4.87
CA ALA A 430 -17.78 4.03 -5.26
C ALA A 430 -16.41 4.02 -4.58
N TYR A 431 -16.11 2.93 -3.87
CA TYR A 431 -14.84 2.70 -3.20
C TYR A 431 -14.22 1.39 -3.64
N LEU A 432 -12.90 1.39 -3.85
CA LEU A 432 -12.10 0.17 -3.93
C LEU A 432 -11.49 -0.11 -2.57
N CYS A 433 -12.06 -1.05 -1.84
CA CYS A 433 -11.51 -1.52 -0.59
C CYS A 433 -10.34 -2.47 -0.83
N THR A 434 -9.40 -2.53 0.07
CA THR A 434 -8.26 -3.45 -0.03
C THR A 434 -8.50 -4.70 0.81
N PRO A 435 -8.06 -5.89 0.39
CA PRO A 435 -8.17 -7.09 1.20
C PRO A 435 -7.25 -7.05 2.43
N THR A 436 -6.28 -6.12 2.44
CA THR A 436 -5.35 -5.94 3.56
C THR A 436 -5.93 -5.05 4.67
N ASP A 437 -7.12 -5.41 5.15
CA ASP A 437 -7.83 -4.75 6.25
C ASP A 437 -8.66 -5.78 7.05
N LEU A 438 -9.35 -5.32 8.09
CA LEU A 438 -10.35 -6.09 8.82
C LEU A 438 -11.70 -5.97 8.11
N HIS A 439 -12.24 -7.10 7.69
CA HIS A 439 -13.55 -7.16 7.04
C HIS A 439 -14.46 -8.16 7.73
N LEU A 440 -15.74 -7.81 7.84
CA LEU A 440 -16.78 -8.83 8.05
C LEU A 440 -16.86 -9.67 6.78
N VAL A 441 -16.98 -10.98 6.97
CA VAL A 441 -17.01 -11.95 5.87
C VAL A 441 -18.21 -12.86 6.00
N PRO A 442 -18.72 -13.47 4.92
CA PRO A 442 -19.70 -14.52 5.00
C PRO A 442 -19.20 -15.70 5.87
N LYS A 443 -20.13 -16.37 6.57
CA LYS A 443 -19.80 -17.52 7.41
C LYS A 443 -19.06 -18.61 6.62
N GLU A 444 -19.43 -18.83 5.38
CA GLU A 444 -18.85 -19.83 4.48
C GLU A 444 -17.37 -19.51 4.16
N ALA A 445 -16.99 -18.24 4.03
CA ALA A 445 -15.62 -17.82 3.83
C ALA A 445 -14.79 -18.03 5.10
N HIS A 446 -15.35 -17.69 6.27
CA HIS A 446 -14.72 -17.94 7.56
C HIS A 446 -14.50 -19.42 7.80
N ASP A 447 -15.50 -20.27 7.58
CA ASP A 447 -15.44 -21.71 7.79
C ASP A 447 -14.43 -22.36 6.82
N ALA A 448 -14.39 -21.92 5.56
CA ALA A 448 -13.40 -22.38 4.59
C ALA A 448 -11.95 -22.08 5.05
N ALA A 449 -11.70 -20.87 5.53
CA ALA A 449 -10.38 -20.49 6.06
C ALA A 449 -10.03 -21.26 7.34
N ALA A 450 -11.01 -21.50 8.22
CA ALA A 450 -10.82 -22.28 9.44
C ALA A 450 -10.50 -23.76 9.13
N SER A 451 -11.21 -24.38 8.19
CA SER A 451 -10.96 -25.74 7.72
C SER A 451 -9.58 -25.86 7.07
N ALA A 452 -9.25 -24.94 6.14
CA ALA A 452 -7.93 -24.90 5.50
C ALA A 452 -6.80 -24.78 6.54
N TYR A 453 -7.00 -23.97 7.59
CA TYR A 453 -5.99 -23.87 8.66
C TYR A 453 -5.87 -25.19 9.45
N ALA A 454 -6.96 -25.86 9.75
CA ALA A 454 -6.94 -27.14 10.46
C ALA A 454 -6.19 -28.21 9.69
N ASP A 455 -6.30 -28.23 8.36
CA ASP A 455 -5.63 -29.19 7.49
C ASP A 455 -4.14 -28.85 7.29
N TYR A 456 -3.85 -27.63 6.89
CA TYR A 456 -2.46 -27.21 6.60
C TYR A 456 -1.59 -27.07 7.85
N SER A 457 -2.18 -26.78 9.02
CA SER A 457 -1.41 -26.62 10.25
C SER A 457 -0.71 -27.91 10.71
N LYS A 458 -1.18 -29.07 10.25
CA LYS A 458 -0.61 -30.39 10.51
C LYS A 458 0.59 -30.73 9.61
N SER A 459 0.85 -29.94 8.57
CA SER A 459 1.93 -30.22 7.62
C SER A 459 3.32 -30.06 8.27
N PRO A 460 4.31 -30.91 7.88
CA PRO A 460 5.68 -30.75 8.35
C PRO A 460 6.27 -29.39 8.04
N PHE A 461 5.96 -28.82 6.86
CA PHE A 461 6.37 -27.48 6.46
C PHE A 461 5.90 -26.42 7.46
N CYS A 462 4.63 -26.49 7.86
CA CYS A 462 4.08 -25.55 8.82
C CYS A 462 4.76 -25.65 10.19
N SER A 463 5.04 -26.88 10.64
CA SER A 463 5.75 -27.13 11.90
C SER A 463 7.17 -26.56 11.89
N VAL A 464 7.92 -26.77 10.81
CA VAL A 464 9.26 -26.20 10.63
C VAL A 464 9.22 -24.67 10.58
N MET A 465 8.29 -24.09 9.82
CA MET A 465 8.18 -22.63 9.70
C MET A 465 7.76 -21.97 11.01
N LYS A 466 6.87 -22.61 11.80
CA LYS A 466 6.50 -22.13 13.15
C LYS A 466 7.68 -22.22 14.12
N LEU A 467 8.50 -23.28 14.02
CA LEU A 467 9.73 -23.42 14.84
C LEU A 467 10.75 -22.31 14.51
N LEU A 468 10.99 -22.05 13.22
CA LEU A 468 11.95 -21.04 12.77
C LEU A 468 11.50 -19.61 13.03
N GLY A 469 10.23 -19.29 12.82
CA GLY A 469 9.67 -17.95 12.95
C GLY A 469 8.98 -17.69 14.30
N GLY A 470 8.98 -18.64 15.21
CA GLY A 470 8.17 -18.61 16.42
C GLY A 470 6.68 -18.48 16.07
N LYS A 471 5.90 -17.84 16.92
CA LYS A 471 4.45 -17.65 16.69
C LYS A 471 4.11 -16.53 15.68
N LYS A 472 5.10 -15.97 14.97
CA LYS A 472 4.88 -14.84 14.04
C LYS A 472 4.50 -15.26 12.63
N LEU A 473 4.98 -16.42 12.19
CA LEU A 473 4.70 -16.94 10.85
C LEU A 473 3.47 -17.86 10.87
N LEU A 474 2.77 -17.93 9.75
CA LEU A 474 1.63 -18.82 9.51
C LEU A 474 0.53 -18.71 10.58
N ARG A 475 0.17 -17.49 10.96
CA ARG A 475 -0.91 -17.23 11.91
C ARG A 475 -2.27 -17.50 11.28
N LYS A 476 -3.21 -18.01 12.07
CA LYS A 476 -4.60 -18.27 11.66
C LYS A 476 -5.26 -16.98 11.17
N ASN A 477 -5.89 -17.03 9.99
CA ASN A 477 -6.52 -15.88 9.36
C ASN A 477 -7.82 -15.46 10.08
N VAL A 478 -8.65 -16.41 10.44
CA VAL A 478 -9.96 -16.17 11.06
C VAL A 478 -9.85 -15.87 12.54
N ARG A 479 -10.75 -15.04 13.02
CA ARG A 479 -10.94 -14.71 14.45
C ARG A 479 -12.22 -15.37 14.95
N ASP A 480 -12.37 -15.42 16.28
CA ASP A 480 -13.58 -15.93 16.87
C ASP A 480 -14.78 -15.02 16.49
N PRO A 481 -15.97 -15.59 16.24
CA PRO A 481 -17.14 -14.82 15.89
C PRO A 481 -17.53 -13.83 17.00
N VAL A 482 -18.14 -12.72 16.62
CA VAL A 482 -18.67 -11.73 17.57
C VAL A 482 -20.18 -11.76 17.54
N SER A 483 -20.81 -12.06 18.67
CA SER A 483 -22.26 -12.01 18.81
C SER A 483 -22.74 -10.56 18.96
N GLY A 484 -23.75 -10.19 18.18
CA GLY A 484 -24.41 -8.89 18.20
C GLY A 484 -25.92 -9.00 18.04
N THR A 485 -26.59 -7.86 18.01
CA THR A 485 -28.07 -7.81 17.91
C THR A 485 -28.64 -8.43 16.64
N GLY A 486 -27.86 -8.54 15.58
CA GLY A 486 -28.26 -9.14 14.30
C GLY A 486 -27.79 -10.59 14.09
N GLY A 487 -27.22 -11.24 15.11
CA GLY A 487 -26.65 -12.58 15.06
C GLY A 487 -25.14 -12.60 15.23
N ASP A 488 -24.50 -13.69 14.84
CA ASP A 488 -23.05 -13.83 14.90
C ASP A 488 -22.39 -13.25 13.64
N PHE A 489 -21.37 -12.41 13.86
CA PHE A 489 -20.58 -11.80 12.81
C PHE A 489 -19.20 -12.43 12.74
N TYR A 490 -18.81 -12.78 11.54
CA TYR A 490 -17.54 -13.45 11.22
C TYR A 490 -16.60 -12.43 10.59
N TYR A 491 -15.30 -12.44 10.96
CA TYR A 491 -14.34 -11.52 10.37
C TYR A 491 -12.95 -12.13 10.21
N VAL A 492 -12.21 -11.60 9.26
CA VAL A 492 -10.83 -11.97 8.97
C VAL A 492 -9.89 -10.80 9.21
N ASN A 493 -8.66 -11.11 9.58
CA ASN A 493 -7.62 -10.12 9.78
C ASN A 493 -6.65 -10.08 8.60
N GLY A 494 -6.95 -9.27 7.60
CA GLY A 494 -6.08 -9.00 6.47
C GLY A 494 -5.03 -7.92 6.70
N ILE A 495 -4.97 -7.29 7.90
CA ILE A 495 -4.05 -6.16 8.11
C ILE A 495 -2.60 -6.61 8.01
N SER A 496 -1.84 -5.95 7.14
CA SER A 496 -0.38 -6.04 7.12
C SER A 496 0.23 -4.92 7.96
N VAL A 497 0.99 -5.30 9.00
CA VAL A 497 1.70 -4.35 9.89
C VAL A 497 2.72 -3.51 9.12
N ALA A 498 3.23 -4.03 8.00
CA ALA A 498 4.13 -3.31 7.10
C ALA A 498 3.50 -2.04 6.51
N GLN A 499 2.18 -2.00 6.36
CA GLN A 499 1.44 -0.82 5.87
C GLN A 499 1.41 0.35 6.85
N GLY A 500 1.50 0.08 8.15
CA GLY A 500 1.58 1.06 9.25
C GLY A 500 0.31 1.86 9.53
N PRO A 501 0.22 2.45 10.74
CA PRO A 501 -0.94 3.22 11.16
C PRO A 501 -1.05 4.57 10.44
N ASN A 502 0.05 5.33 10.31
CA ASN A 502 0.12 6.67 9.68
C ASN A 502 1.55 7.16 9.52
N TYR A 503 2.43 6.45 8.90
CA TYR A 503 3.83 6.85 8.91
C TYR A 503 4.12 7.97 7.90
N GLY A 504 4.07 9.21 8.40
CA GLY A 504 4.63 10.39 7.73
C GLY A 504 5.92 10.80 8.43
N LYS A 505 7.03 10.88 7.70
CA LYS A 505 8.28 11.41 8.21
C LYS A 505 8.27 12.91 8.08
N ASN A 506 8.05 13.63 9.19
CA ASN A 506 8.64 14.96 9.35
C ASN A 506 9.99 14.77 10.03
N GLY A 507 11.03 15.33 9.38
CA GLY A 507 12.40 15.10 9.76
C GLY A 507 12.68 15.48 11.21
N SER A 508 13.11 14.51 11.95
CA SER A 508 14.06 14.54 13.06
C SER A 508 13.97 13.26 13.88
N SER A 509 14.49 12.16 13.41
CA SER A 509 15.21 11.20 14.25
C SER A 509 15.86 10.12 13.38
N LEU A 510 17.16 10.29 13.15
CA LEU A 510 18.06 9.31 12.51
C LEU A 510 18.10 7.96 13.28
N ALA A 511 17.62 7.91 14.52
CA ALA A 511 17.68 6.74 15.39
C ALA A 511 16.71 5.61 15.01
N ASN A 512 15.55 5.92 14.43
CA ASN A 512 14.51 4.92 14.17
C ASN A 512 14.64 4.21 12.80
N GLU A 513 15.33 4.81 11.82
CA GLU A 513 15.53 4.16 10.51
C GLU A 513 16.51 2.98 10.57
N THR A 514 17.49 3.04 11.46
CA THR A 514 18.47 1.96 11.67
C THR A 514 17.83 0.73 12.34
N GLN A 515 16.78 0.92 13.11
CA GLN A 515 16.08 -0.19 13.77
C GLN A 515 15.13 -0.95 12.83
N VAL A 516 14.46 -0.26 11.91
CA VAL A 516 13.55 -0.91 10.93
C VAL A 516 14.34 -1.64 9.84
N ALA A 517 15.45 -1.07 9.37
CA ALA A 517 16.39 -1.77 8.50
C ALA A 517 17.04 -2.97 9.19
N ARG A 518 17.31 -2.88 10.51
CA ARG A 518 17.82 -4.00 11.33
C ARG A 518 16.76 -5.05 11.63
N MET A 519 15.46 -4.73 11.68
CA MET A 519 14.41 -5.75 11.87
C MET A 519 14.09 -6.50 10.57
N GLY A 520 14.02 -5.83 9.43
CA GLY A 520 13.87 -6.51 8.12
C GLY A 520 15.07 -7.40 7.77
N THR A 521 16.28 -6.99 8.14
CA THR A 521 17.50 -7.81 7.99
C THR A 521 17.67 -8.81 9.11
N ARG A 522 17.20 -8.57 10.34
CA ARG A 522 17.30 -9.54 11.44
C ARG A 522 16.37 -10.73 11.28
N SER A 523 15.20 -10.60 10.65
CA SER A 523 14.35 -11.76 10.35
C SER A 523 14.97 -12.68 9.31
N LEU A 524 15.78 -12.16 8.39
CA LEU A 524 16.50 -12.96 7.38
C LEU A 524 17.82 -13.57 7.90
N PHE A 525 18.40 -13.05 9.01
CA PHE A 525 19.68 -13.49 9.54
C PHE A 525 19.60 -14.47 10.72
N PHE A 526 18.41 -14.90 11.13
CA PHE A 526 18.24 -15.97 12.12
C PHE A 526 18.07 -17.37 11.50
N LEU A 527 18.40 -17.56 10.23
CA LEU A 527 18.65 -18.88 9.68
C LEU A 527 20.03 -19.35 10.15
N PRO A 528 20.16 -20.59 10.66
CA PRO A 528 21.46 -21.14 11.05
C PRO A 528 22.44 -21.09 9.89
N PRO A 529 23.76 -20.98 10.17
CA PRO A 529 24.81 -20.85 9.14
C PRO A 529 24.82 -21.90 8.05
N THR A 530 24.18 -23.03 8.28
CA THR A 530 24.03 -24.14 7.34
C THR A 530 23.16 -23.82 6.11
N PHE A 531 22.30 -22.78 6.17
CA PHE A 531 21.48 -22.38 5.01
C PHE A 531 22.13 -21.32 4.13
N ALA A 532 23.19 -20.64 4.60
CA ALA A 532 23.94 -19.67 3.81
C ALA A 532 24.83 -20.31 2.72
N LEU A 533 25.00 -21.61 2.73
CA LEU A 533 25.88 -22.35 1.81
C LEU A 533 25.26 -22.76 0.47
N VAL A 534 23.97 -22.40 0.22
CA VAL A 534 23.25 -22.87 -0.98
C VAL A 534 23.04 -21.76 -2.04
N PHE A 535 23.53 -20.55 -1.85
CA PHE A 535 23.29 -19.45 -2.81
C PHE A 535 24.57 -18.95 -3.49
N PRO A 536 25.01 -19.53 -4.62
CA PRO A 536 25.80 -18.80 -5.60
C PRO A 536 24.99 -18.51 -6.86
N LEU A 537 25.29 -17.34 -7.43
CA LEU A 537 25.03 -16.88 -8.81
C LEU A 537 23.76 -16.09 -9.04
N PHE A 538 23.95 -14.77 -9.00
CA PHE A 538 23.10 -13.79 -9.63
C PHE A 538 23.34 -13.74 -11.15
N PRO A 539 22.29 -13.48 -11.96
CA PRO A 539 22.49 -13.22 -13.39
C PRO A 539 23.22 -11.89 -13.62
N SER A 540 23.93 -11.82 -14.75
CA SER A 540 24.82 -10.77 -15.21
C SER A 540 24.19 -9.36 -15.24
N PRO A 541 24.96 -8.27 -15.05
CA PRO A 541 24.48 -6.90 -14.93
C PRO A 541 24.06 -6.21 -16.24
N SER A 542 23.92 -6.90 -17.37
CA SER A 542 23.69 -6.27 -18.68
C SER A 542 22.28 -5.74 -18.95
N ASP A 543 21.27 -6.01 -18.09
CA ASP A 543 19.88 -5.63 -18.34
C ASP A 543 19.27 -4.66 -17.30
N VAL A 544 20.10 -3.83 -16.68
CA VAL A 544 19.63 -2.88 -15.68
C VAL A 544 19.27 -1.55 -16.34
N PRO A 545 17.99 -1.12 -16.32
CA PRO A 545 17.62 0.25 -16.69
C PRO A 545 18.30 1.26 -15.79
N THR A 546 18.82 2.33 -16.37
CA THR A 546 19.64 3.38 -15.73
C THR A 546 18.88 4.30 -14.76
N HIS A 547 17.81 3.87 -14.12
CA HIS A 547 17.13 4.64 -13.08
C HIS A 547 17.55 4.18 -11.69
N PRO A 548 17.88 5.12 -10.77
CA PRO A 548 18.30 4.77 -9.42
C PRO A 548 17.16 4.06 -8.66
N PRO A 549 17.46 2.97 -7.91
CA PRO A 549 16.43 2.26 -7.17
C PRO A 549 15.76 3.17 -6.16
N PRO A 550 14.43 3.16 -6.04
CA PRO A 550 13.73 3.91 -5.00
C PRO A 550 14.13 3.35 -3.62
N THR A 551 14.46 4.26 -2.74
CA THR A 551 14.84 3.98 -1.36
C THR A 551 13.77 3.11 -0.66
N LEU A 552 14.18 1.98 -0.13
CA LEU A 552 13.46 1.05 0.73
C LEU A 552 12.91 1.76 1.98
N THR A 553 11.77 2.38 1.95
CA THR A 553 10.92 2.65 3.12
C THR A 553 9.78 3.61 2.74
N ARG A 554 8.73 3.10 2.10
CA ARG A 554 7.47 3.84 2.04
C ARG A 554 6.35 2.86 2.31
N SER A 555 5.85 2.88 3.54
CA SER A 555 4.55 2.29 3.87
C SER A 555 3.50 2.98 3.00
N ARG A 556 2.76 2.20 2.23
CA ARG A 556 1.91 2.72 1.15
C ARG A 556 0.46 2.93 1.56
N PHE A 557 -0.01 2.29 2.63
CA PHE A 557 -1.38 2.40 3.10
C PHE A 557 -1.40 2.82 4.55
N THR A 558 -2.43 3.56 4.95
CA THR A 558 -2.61 3.97 6.33
C THR A 558 -3.95 3.45 6.83
N ALA A 559 -3.96 2.80 7.96
CA ALA A 559 -5.16 2.21 8.54
C ALA A 559 -6.25 3.27 8.81
N LEU A 560 -5.87 4.47 9.23
CA LEU A 560 -6.84 5.55 9.46
C LEU A 560 -7.55 5.98 8.16
N ALA A 561 -6.81 6.12 7.04
CA ALA A 561 -7.42 6.47 5.75
C ALA A 561 -8.49 5.45 5.33
N LYS A 562 -8.19 4.15 5.50
CA LYS A 562 -9.14 3.07 5.22
C LYS A 562 -10.37 3.16 6.14
N ARG A 563 -10.18 3.42 7.44
CA ARG A 563 -11.30 3.59 8.38
C ARG A 563 -12.19 4.76 7.99
N MET A 564 -11.62 5.92 7.62
CA MET A 564 -12.41 7.07 7.16
C MET A 564 -13.25 6.73 5.93
N GLN A 565 -12.70 6.02 4.95
CA GLN A 565 -13.46 5.57 3.79
C GLN A 565 -14.58 4.60 4.17
N HIS A 566 -14.31 3.62 5.05
CA HIS A 566 -15.32 2.69 5.55
C HIS A 566 -16.42 3.43 6.32
N TRP A 567 -16.06 4.37 7.21
CA TRP A 567 -17.02 5.18 7.97
C TRP A 567 -17.92 5.99 7.03
N ARG A 568 -17.33 6.66 6.02
CA ARG A 568 -18.14 7.40 5.04
C ARG A 568 -19.08 6.48 4.26
N ALA A 569 -18.60 5.33 3.85
CA ALA A 569 -19.40 4.37 3.08
C ALA A 569 -20.66 3.93 3.86
N VAL A 570 -20.51 3.54 5.13
CA VAL A 570 -21.66 3.10 5.94
C VAL A 570 -22.60 4.25 6.29
N ILE A 571 -22.07 5.46 6.57
CA ILE A 571 -22.89 6.65 6.85
C ILE A 571 -23.68 7.06 5.60
N ALA A 572 -23.04 7.21 4.45
CA ALA A 572 -23.70 7.62 3.21
C ALA A 572 -24.79 6.65 2.79
N ARG A 573 -24.57 5.34 3.00
CA ARG A 573 -25.59 4.33 2.75
C ARG A 573 -26.78 4.46 3.72
N ASP A 574 -26.52 4.67 5.01
CA ASP A 574 -27.56 4.93 6.02
C ASP A 574 -28.39 6.19 5.70
N GLU A 575 -27.74 7.21 5.12
CA GLU A 575 -28.34 8.46 4.66
C GLU A 575 -29.04 8.35 3.29
N GLY A 576 -29.14 7.16 2.71
CA GLY A 576 -29.92 6.88 1.52
C GLY A 576 -29.17 6.91 0.18
N CYS A 577 -27.84 7.03 0.19
CA CYS A 577 -27.02 6.92 -1.02
C CYS A 577 -26.78 5.46 -1.41
N ILE A 578 -26.72 5.17 -2.71
CA ILE A 578 -26.17 3.89 -3.20
C ILE A 578 -24.65 3.94 -3.00
N VAL A 579 -24.10 2.89 -2.36
CA VAL A 579 -22.66 2.82 -2.06
C VAL A 579 -22.08 1.49 -2.51
N SER A 580 -21.30 1.50 -3.58
CA SER A 580 -20.51 0.36 -4.04
C SER A 580 -19.17 0.35 -3.31
N SER A 581 -18.98 -0.56 -2.37
CA SER A 581 -17.79 -0.65 -1.51
C SER A 581 -17.24 -2.07 -1.52
N ASN A 582 -16.69 -2.48 -2.66
CA ASN A 582 -16.25 -3.84 -2.89
C ASN A 582 -14.75 -4.00 -2.62
N VAL A 583 -14.38 -5.14 -2.04
CA VAL A 583 -12.97 -5.47 -1.79
C VAL A 583 -12.34 -5.92 -3.11
N ALA A 584 -11.31 -5.19 -3.54
CA ALA A 584 -10.51 -5.51 -4.70
C ALA A 584 -9.41 -6.53 -4.34
N PRO A 585 -8.93 -7.38 -5.27
CA PRO A 585 -7.88 -8.35 -5.00
C PRO A 585 -6.51 -7.69 -4.84
N SER A 586 -5.57 -8.44 -4.31
CA SER A 586 -4.15 -8.08 -4.43
C SER A 586 -3.75 -8.04 -5.91
N THR A 587 -3.20 -6.90 -6.32
CA THR A 587 -2.98 -6.59 -7.74
C THR A 587 -1.52 -6.24 -7.99
N SER A 588 -0.94 -6.80 -9.05
CA SER A 588 0.46 -6.57 -9.47
C SER A 588 0.66 -5.23 -10.17
N THR A 589 0.34 -4.13 -9.48
CA THR A 589 0.56 -2.78 -10.02
C THR A 589 2.04 -2.46 -10.14
N ALA A 590 2.43 -1.66 -11.14
CA ALA A 590 3.82 -1.26 -11.38
C ALA A 590 4.50 -0.72 -10.09
N SER A 591 3.75 0.00 -9.27
CA SER A 591 4.26 0.55 -8.00
C SER A 591 4.59 -0.52 -6.94
N VAL A 592 3.96 -1.69 -6.99
CA VAL A 592 4.22 -2.83 -6.09
C VAL A 592 5.41 -3.64 -6.61
N VAL A 593 5.41 -3.99 -7.89
CA VAL A 593 6.47 -4.84 -8.48
C VAL A 593 7.82 -4.14 -8.62
N GLN A 594 7.88 -2.81 -8.56
CA GLN A 594 9.14 -2.05 -8.45
C GLN A 594 9.94 -2.37 -7.18
N ASN A 595 9.27 -2.82 -6.11
CA ASN A 595 9.96 -3.29 -4.92
C ASN A 595 10.22 -4.79 -5.05
N ARG A 596 11.48 -5.19 -5.24
CA ARG A 596 11.89 -6.58 -5.45
C ARG A 596 11.37 -7.54 -4.36
N THR A 597 11.39 -7.15 -3.10
CA THR A 597 10.91 -8.01 -2.00
C THR A 597 9.41 -8.27 -2.14
N PHE A 598 8.62 -7.24 -2.49
CA PHE A 598 7.19 -7.44 -2.75
C PHE A 598 6.94 -8.23 -4.03
N ALA A 599 7.74 -8.04 -5.07
CA ALA A 599 7.65 -8.84 -6.29
C ALA A 599 7.89 -10.33 -5.98
N TRP A 600 8.95 -10.67 -5.23
CA TRP A 600 9.22 -12.04 -4.80
C TRP A 600 8.11 -12.62 -3.90
N ALA A 601 7.58 -11.82 -2.98
CA ALA A 601 6.45 -12.24 -2.16
C ALA A 601 5.22 -12.53 -3.02
N TYR A 602 4.90 -11.68 -3.99
CA TYR A 602 3.77 -11.88 -4.90
C TYR A 602 3.90 -13.12 -5.78
N GLU A 603 5.12 -13.48 -6.19
CA GLU A 603 5.40 -14.74 -6.90
C GLU A 603 5.22 -15.98 -6.01
N GLY A 604 5.46 -15.86 -4.71
CA GLY A 604 5.32 -16.96 -3.76
C GLY A 604 3.95 -17.05 -3.07
N MET A 605 3.14 -15.97 -3.05
CA MET A 605 1.83 -15.98 -2.39
C MET A 605 0.83 -16.99 -2.95
N PRO A 606 0.77 -17.25 -4.27
CA PRO A 606 -0.16 -18.26 -4.81
C PRO A 606 0.05 -19.68 -4.31
N TYR A 607 1.17 -19.99 -3.66
CA TYR A 607 1.34 -21.29 -2.99
C TYR A 607 0.48 -21.45 -1.73
N PHE A 608 -0.10 -20.36 -1.24
CA PHE A 608 -1.04 -20.38 -0.12
C PHE A 608 -2.48 -20.32 -0.65
N SER A 609 -2.93 -21.44 -1.27
CA SER A 609 -4.28 -21.55 -1.83
C SER A 609 -5.37 -21.09 -0.84
N PRO A 610 -6.42 -20.41 -1.31
CA PRO A 610 -6.73 -20.00 -2.69
C PRO A 610 -6.22 -18.58 -3.04
N TYR A 611 -5.12 -18.13 -2.45
CA TYR A 611 -4.58 -16.79 -2.69
C TYR A 611 -4.08 -16.63 -4.12
N GLU A 612 -4.54 -15.58 -4.81
CA GLU A 612 -4.16 -15.27 -6.20
C GLU A 612 -3.87 -13.78 -6.35
N ILE A 613 -2.86 -13.45 -7.17
CA ILE A 613 -2.48 -12.08 -7.53
C ILE A 613 -3.00 -11.80 -8.94
N PHE A 614 -3.80 -10.76 -9.08
CA PHE A 614 -4.41 -10.39 -10.35
C PHE A 614 -3.63 -9.30 -11.08
N ALA A 615 -3.72 -9.30 -12.41
CA ALA A 615 -3.25 -8.22 -13.24
C ALA A 615 -4.15 -6.98 -13.08
N PRO A 616 -3.60 -5.74 -13.19
CA PRO A 616 -4.37 -4.51 -13.00
C PRO A 616 -5.59 -4.39 -13.92
N GLU A 617 -5.45 -4.80 -15.18
CA GLU A 617 -6.53 -4.76 -16.17
C GLU A 617 -7.68 -5.71 -15.81
N THR A 618 -7.38 -6.90 -15.28
CA THR A 618 -8.41 -7.84 -14.81
C THR A 618 -9.13 -7.26 -13.59
N SER A 619 -8.38 -6.79 -12.60
CA SER A 619 -8.96 -6.20 -11.39
C SER A 619 -9.87 -5.03 -11.70
N LYS A 620 -9.45 -4.11 -12.58
CA LYS A 620 -10.26 -2.95 -12.99
C LYS A 620 -11.55 -3.37 -13.68
N SER A 621 -11.47 -4.29 -14.64
CA SER A 621 -12.64 -4.73 -15.42
C SER A 621 -13.67 -5.45 -14.55
N VAL A 622 -13.22 -6.32 -13.64
CA VAL A 622 -14.10 -7.02 -12.68
C VAL A 622 -14.75 -6.04 -11.72
N MET A 623 -13.97 -5.12 -11.12
CA MET A 623 -14.49 -4.16 -10.15
C MET A 623 -15.52 -3.21 -10.79
N ILE A 624 -15.36 -2.86 -12.07
CA ILE A 624 -16.35 -2.08 -12.81
C ILE A 624 -17.63 -2.88 -13.06
N ALA A 625 -17.54 -4.17 -13.40
CA ALA A 625 -18.72 -5.02 -13.56
C ALA A 625 -19.55 -5.08 -12.26
N ILE A 626 -18.87 -5.24 -11.12
CA ILE A 626 -19.52 -5.21 -9.81
C ILE A 626 -20.12 -3.82 -9.52
N LEU A 627 -19.42 -2.73 -9.83
CA LEU A 627 -19.97 -1.37 -9.70
C LEU A 627 -21.25 -1.19 -10.52
N PHE A 628 -21.27 -1.65 -11.77
CA PHE A 628 -22.48 -1.54 -12.59
C PHE A 628 -23.65 -2.37 -12.05
N HIS A 629 -23.37 -3.55 -11.54
CA HIS A 629 -24.36 -4.34 -10.81
C HIS A 629 -24.91 -3.54 -9.60
N ASP A 630 -24.06 -2.98 -8.77
CA ASP A 630 -24.44 -2.26 -7.56
C ASP A 630 -25.25 -0.99 -7.84
N LEU A 631 -24.96 -0.31 -8.94
CA LEU A 631 -25.72 0.87 -9.36
C LEU A 631 -27.10 0.56 -9.91
N ASN A 632 -27.32 -0.65 -10.44
CA ASN A 632 -28.53 -0.99 -11.19
C ASN A 632 -29.39 -2.08 -10.53
N ASN A 633 -28.85 -2.90 -9.62
CA ASN A 633 -29.59 -3.95 -8.93
C ASN A 633 -30.20 -3.42 -7.61
N PRO A 634 -31.54 -3.23 -7.53
CA PRO A 634 -32.17 -2.72 -6.31
C PRO A 634 -32.10 -3.70 -5.13
N GLY A 635 -31.86 -4.99 -5.37
CA GLY A 635 -31.74 -6.03 -4.35
C GLY A 635 -30.33 -6.18 -3.75
N CYS A 636 -29.33 -5.49 -4.27
CA CYS A 636 -27.96 -5.63 -3.77
C CYS A 636 -27.73 -4.85 -2.45
N VAL A 637 -26.65 -5.21 -1.76
CA VAL A 637 -26.27 -4.57 -0.47
C VAL A 637 -25.84 -3.10 -0.63
N ALA A 638 -25.43 -2.69 -1.81
CA ALA A 638 -25.11 -1.30 -2.11
C ALA A 638 -26.33 -0.38 -2.03
N ASN A 639 -27.53 -0.93 -2.28
CA ASN A 639 -28.78 -0.18 -2.22
C ASN A 639 -29.20 0.05 -0.76
N PRO A 640 -29.48 1.30 -0.33
CA PRO A 640 -29.85 1.61 1.03
C PRO A 640 -31.19 0.95 1.47
N LYS A 641 -32.07 0.57 0.53
CA LYS A 641 -33.34 -0.12 0.82
C LYS A 641 -33.13 -1.56 1.24
N THR A 642 -32.00 -2.19 0.94
CA THR A 642 -31.68 -3.55 1.37
C THR A 642 -31.25 -3.53 2.83
N LYS A 643 -31.99 -4.26 3.69
CA LYS A 643 -31.68 -4.32 5.12
C LYS A 643 -30.39 -5.12 5.35
N LEU A 644 -29.50 -4.58 6.18
CA LEU A 644 -28.30 -5.25 6.69
C LEU A 644 -28.44 -5.42 8.21
N ALA A 645 -28.03 -6.58 8.72
CA ALA A 645 -28.02 -6.83 10.17
C ALA A 645 -26.93 -5.96 10.86
N ASN A 646 -25.89 -5.61 10.13
CA ASN A 646 -24.87 -4.65 10.55
C ASN A 646 -24.39 -3.84 9.34
N PRO A 647 -24.21 -2.51 9.43
CA PRO A 647 -23.75 -1.66 8.33
C PRO A 647 -22.42 -2.12 7.69
N ASN A 648 -21.52 -2.71 8.46
CA ASN A 648 -20.23 -3.21 7.95
C ASN A 648 -20.38 -4.46 7.04
N GLN A 649 -21.56 -5.09 6.96
CA GLN A 649 -21.84 -6.13 5.98
C GLN A 649 -21.85 -5.57 4.53
N LEU A 650 -21.91 -4.25 4.36
CA LEU A 650 -21.70 -3.60 3.07
C LEU A 650 -20.42 -4.09 2.36
N PHE A 651 -19.37 -4.41 3.11
CA PHE A 651 -18.09 -4.87 2.57
C PHE A 651 -17.99 -6.38 2.38
N SER A 652 -18.95 -7.15 2.88
CA SER A 652 -18.92 -8.62 2.87
C SER A 652 -19.40 -9.20 1.54
N TYR A 653 -20.30 -8.52 0.86
CA TYR A 653 -20.94 -9.00 -0.37
C TYR A 653 -20.31 -8.30 -1.59
N GLY A 654 -20.34 -8.98 -2.74
CA GLY A 654 -19.78 -8.44 -3.98
C GLY A 654 -18.24 -8.36 -3.98
N SER A 655 -17.56 -9.10 -3.10
CA SER A 655 -16.11 -8.94 -2.89
C SER A 655 -15.27 -9.88 -3.75
N PHE A 656 -14.26 -9.28 -4.40
CA PHE A 656 -13.25 -9.94 -5.21
C PHE A 656 -11.90 -9.90 -4.48
N HIS A 657 -11.78 -10.57 -3.34
CA HIS A 657 -10.64 -10.46 -2.43
C HIS A 657 -9.39 -11.27 -2.83
N GLY A 658 -9.39 -11.97 -3.98
CA GLY A 658 -8.24 -12.74 -4.43
C GLY A 658 -7.89 -13.93 -3.54
N GLY A 659 -8.84 -14.55 -2.87
CA GLY A 659 -8.64 -15.69 -1.99
C GLY A 659 -8.23 -15.36 -0.56
N VAL A 660 -7.95 -14.09 -0.22
CA VAL A 660 -7.48 -13.71 1.13
C VAL A 660 -8.43 -14.17 2.24
N TRP A 661 -9.74 -14.06 2.02
CA TRP A 661 -10.73 -14.42 3.05
C TRP A 661 -10.84 -15.91 3.32
N ARG A 662 -10.50 -16.73 2.33
CA ARG A 662 -10.58 -18.20 2.39
C ARG A 662 -9.21 -18.86 2.62
N CYS A 663 -8.14 -18.06 2.65
CA CYS A 663 -6.79 -18.55 2.95
C CYS A 663 -6.65 -18.97 4.42
N ALA A 664 -5.90 -20.04 4.67
CA ALA A 664 -5.64 -20.55 6.01
C ALA A 664 -4.95 -19.53 6.93
N TYR A 665 -4.11 -18.68 6.37
CA TYR A 665 -3.18 -17.82 7.12
C TYR A 665 -3.38 -16.34 6.85
N GLU A 666 -3.15 -15.53 7.90
CA GLU A 666 -3.10 -14.06 7.77
C GLU A 666 -2.07 -13.64 6.72
N ILE A 667 -2.43 -12.71 5.84
CA ILE A 667 -1.58 -12.22 4.76
C ILE A 667 -0.23 -11.66 5.27
N ASP A 668 -0.22 -10.99 6.43
CA ASP A 668 0.99 -10.45 7.07
C ASP A 668 1.96 -11.56 7.52
N SER A 669 1.44 -12.76 7.79
CA SER A 669 2.20 -13.89 8.30
C SER A 669 2.72 -14.83 7.21
N ILE A 670 2.29 -14.66 5.96
CA ILE A 670 2.76 -15.48 4.82
C ILE A 670 3.80 -14.77 3.95
N GLY A 671 3.97 -13.45 4.09
CA GLY A 671 4.82 -12.68 3.19
C GLY A 671 6.29 -13.14 3.19
N GLU A 672 6.86 -13.40 4.37
CA GLU A 672 8.24 -13.91 4.50
C GLU A 672 8.35 -15.36 3.98
N CYS A 673 7.34 -16.20 4.28
CA CYS A 673 7.27 -17.57 3.77
C CYS A 673 7.15 -17.59 2.23
N SER A 674 6.40 -16.67 1.65
CA SER A 674 6.24 -16.53 0.20
C SER A 674 7.57 -16.21 -0.49
N VAL A 675 8.37 -15.32 0.07
CA VAL A 675 9.72 -15.01 -0.43
C VAL A 675 10.62 -16.26 -0.37
N LEU A 676 10.58 -17.01 0.73
CA LEU A 676 11.35 -18.26 0.86
C LEU A 676 10.91 -19.30 -0.17
N LEU A 677 9.61 -19.48 -0.39
CA LEU A 677 9.07 -20.40 -1.40
C LEU A 677 9.48 -20.00 -2.83
N TYR A 678 9.48 -18.70 -3.14
CA TYR A 678 9.98 -18.21 -4.40
C TYR A 678 11.44 -18.62 -4.63
N PHE A 679 12.33 -18.38 -3.65
CA PHE A 679 13.73 -18.73 -3.78
C PHE A 679 13.95 -20.26 -3.79
N ALA A 680 13.20 -21.04 -3.02
CA ALA A 680 13.26 -22.49 -3.07
C ALA A 680 12.93 -23.03 -4.47
N ARG A 681 11.91 -22.46 -5.13
CA ARG A 681 11.56 -22.81 -6.51
C ARG A 681 12.65 -22.46 -7.50
N VAL A 682 13.23 -21.26 -7.39
CA VAL A 682 14.32 -20.83 -8.29
C VAL A 682 15.58 -21.68 -8.09
N ALA A 683 15.87 -22.07 -6.86
CA ALA A 683 17.06 -22.88 -6.54
C ALA A 683 16.89 -24.38 -6.83
N ALA A 684 15.65 -24.91 -6.81
CA ALA A 684 15.38 -26.33 -6.98
C ALA A 684 15.99 -26.95 -8.27
N PRO A 685 15.88 -26.34 -9.46
CA PRO A 685 16.49 -26.88 -10.67
C PRO A 685 18.02 -26.97 -10.58
N PHE A 686 18.65 -25.98 -9.92
CA PHE A 686 20.10 -25.95 -9.72
C PHE A 686 20.52 -27.00 -8.71
N ALA A 687 19.80 -27.16 -7.60
CA ALA A 687 20.09 -28.21 -6.58
C ALA A 687 19.95 -29.62 -7.16
N LEU A 688 18.93 -29.86 -7.99
CA LEU A 688 18.76 -31.15 -8.69
C LEU A 688 19.86 -31.39 -9.74
N GLY A 689 20.23 -30.34 -10.48
CA GLY A 689 21.34 -30.42 -11.45
C GLY A 689 22.68 -30.73 -10.76
N PHE A 690 23.01 -30.00 -9.69
CA PHE A 690 24.25 -30.24 -8.93
C PHE A 690 24.22 -31.55 -8.14
N GLY A 691 23.07 -31.94 -7.60
CA GLY A 691 22.88 -33.24 -6.92
C GLY A 691 23.07 -34.40 -7.91
N GLY A 692 22.46 -34.29 -9.10
CA GLY A 692 22.66 -35.28 -10.17
C GLY A 692 24.11 -35.35 -10.66
N LEU A 693 24.79 -34.22 -10.81
CA LEU A 693 26.21 -34.16 -11.17
C LEU A 693 27.08 -34.72 -10.07
N GLY A 694 26.78 -34.46 -8.79
CA GLY A 694 27.48 -35.00 -7.65
C GLY A 694 27.35 -36.50 -7.53
N ILE A 695 26.15 -37.06 -7.77
CA ILE A 695 25.89 -38.49 -7.83
C ILE A 695 26.63 -39.14 -9.01
N ALA A 696 26.59 -38.54 -10.17
CA ALA A 696 27.29 -39.03 -11.37
C ALA A 696 28.83 -39.03 -11.19
N LEU A 697 29.38 -37.94 -10.64
CA LEU A 697 30.80 -37.83 -10.32
C LEU A 697 31.21 -38.78 -9.20
N GLY A 698 30.37 -38.95 -8.17
CA GLY A 698 30.57 -39.91 -7.09
C GLY A 698 30.56 -41.36 -7.60
N ALA A 699 29.57 -41.73 -8.42
CA ALA A 699 29.47 -43.05 -9.03
C ALA A 699 30.70 -43.36 -9.89
N LYS A 700 31.19 -42.38 -10.65
CA LYS A 700 32.41 -42.53 -11.46
C LYS A 700 33.69 -42.62 -10.62
N TYR A 701 33.75 -41.91 -9.49
CA TYR A 701 34.90 -41.90 -8.57
C TYR A 701 34.97 -43.19 -7.75
N PHE A 702 33.84 -43.83 -7.41
CA PHE A 702 33.75 -45.07 -6.69
C PHE A 702 33.60 -46.33 -7.57
N GLY A 703 33.70 -46.18 -8.89
CA GLY A 703 33.74 -47.33 -9.81
C GLY A 703 32.42 -48.08 -9.98
N PHE A 704 31.28 -47.41 -9.76
CA PHE A 704 29.94 -47.98 -9.99
C PHE A 704 29.39 -47.79 -11.40
N VAL A 705 30.10 -47.03 -12.23
CA VAL A 705 29.85 -46.94 -13.70
C VAL A 705 31.19 -46.75 -14.43
#